data_a479fb511421215a1889f611d7856d9c
#
_entry.id   a479fb511421215a1889f611d7856d9c
#
_cell.length_a   1.000
_cell.length_b   1.000
_cell.length_c   1.000
_cell.angle_alpha   90.00
_cell.angle_beta   90.00
_cell.angle_gamma   90.00
#
_symmetry.space_group_name_H-M   'P 1'
#
loop_
_entity.id
_entity.type
_entity.pdbx_description
1 polymer ?
#
loop_
_entity_poly.entity_id
_entity_poly.type
_entity_poly.pdbx_seq_one_letter_code
_entity_poly.pdbx_strand_id
1 'polypeptide(L)'
;MKNGVTATVEALSALIASGNPLFKNGALWTPHRPIRPEKSEGGIPFQLETSFKSAGDQPQAIKTLVEGIQKDERTQVLLGVTGSGKTYTMAKIIEETQRPALILAPNKTLAAQLYGEFKSFFPHNAVEYFVSYYDYYQPEAYVARSDTYIEKESSINEQIDRMRHAATRAVLERDDVIIVASVSCIYGIGSVETYTAMTFKIEKGDKLNQRQLLADLVAQHYHRQDINFIRGSFRVRGDTIEIFPAHLEDRAWRISLFGDEVERITEFDPLTGQKTGDLQSIKIYANSHYVTPRPTLNQAMKSIKMELVQRLDELNAAGRLLEAQRLEQRTIFDLEMLETTGSCSGIENYSRYLTGRKPGEPPPTLFEYIPNNALVFIDESHVTIPQIGGMYRGDFRRKATLAEYGFRLPSCMDNRPLRFEEWDAMRPQTIAVSATPGRWEIEQSHGTFAEQIIRPTGLIDPPTEVRPASNQVDDVVNEIRKTIQKGYRTLVTVLTKRMAEDLTEYLHEQDIRVRYMHSDIDTLERIEILRDLRLGTFDVLIGINLLREGLDIPECGFVAILDADKEGFLRSETSLIQTIGRAARNVDGRVILYADTITGSIERALQETQRRRQKQIAYNEEHHITPKSIKKNIGDILNSGYENNLIRTNIPNVIEKKNMVGNNLASHIKHLEKLMHEAAADLNFEEAARFRDEIKQLQKIELEIAESPLIHHSEKSTHEPVLQPSLFSKPDLAHMGPTMVTGILENRKRKSRKKP
;
A
#
# COMPACT_ATOMS: atom_id res chain seq x y z
N MET A 1 40.25 16.00 -18.22
CA MET A 1 39.90 15.33 -16.96
C MET A 1 38.36 15.32 -16.88
N LYS A 2 37.74 14.15 -16.83
CA LYS A 2 36.30 14.09 -16.62
C LYS A 2 35.99 14.61 -15.23
N ASN A 3 35.07 15.55 -15.11
CA ASN A 3 34.71 16.18 -13.85
C ASN A 3 34.27 15.11 -12.82
N GLY A 4 34.86 15.13 -11.61
CA GLY A 4 34.70 14.06 -10.61
C GLY A 4 33.26 13.71 -10.23
N VAL A 5 32.34 14.70 -10.32
CA VAL A 5 30.93 14.52 -10.03
C VAL A 5 30.21 13.64 -11.06
N THR A 6 30.45 13.92 -12.34
CA THR A 6 29.93 13.12 -13.48
C THR A 6 30.54 11.71 -13.46
N ALA A 7 31.83 11.60 -13.09
CA ALA A 7 32.49 10.32 -12.96
C ALA A 7 31.92 9.46 -11.82
N THR A 8 31.45 10.05 -10.73
CA THR A 8 30.83 9.29 -9.62
C THR A 8 29.46 8.74 -10.03
N VAL A 9 28.63 9.52 -10.74
CA VAL A 9 27.34 9.08 -11.25
C VAL A 9 27.52 8.05 -12.39
N GLU A 10 28.46 8.29 -13.29
CA GLU A 10 28.81 7.33 -14.36
C GLU A 10 29.40 6.03 -13.78
N ALA A 11 30.27 6.11 -12.77
CA ALA A 11 30.83 4.93 -12.09
C ALA A 11 29.75 4.12 -11.35
N LEU A 12 28.82 4.80 -10.67
CA LEU A 12 27.65 4.16 -10.05
C LEU A 12 26.73 3.54 -11.11
N SER A 13 26.49 4.23 -12.22
CA SER A 13 25.71 3.70 -13.34
C SER A 13 26.41 2.50 -14.01
N ALA A 14 27.73 2.56 -14.16
CA ALA A 14 28.55 1.47 -14.71
C ALA A 14 28.61 0.26 -13.74
N LEU A 15 28.68 0.49 -12.43
CA LEU A 15 28.60 -0.55 -11.40
C LEU A 15 27.24 -1.26 -11.40
N ILE A 16 26.19 -0.51 -11.71
CA ILE A 16 24.82 -1.03 -11.84
C ILE A 16 24.64 -1.79 -13.16
N ALA A 17 25.32 -1.36 -14.22
CA ALA A 17 25.16 -1.92 -15.57
C ALA A 17 26.06 -3.13 -15.86
N SER A 18 27.18 -3.31 -15.16
CA SER A 18 28.29 -4.19 -15.58
C SER A 18 28.57 -5.38 -14.71
N GLY A 19 27.82 -5.69 -13.63
CA GLY A 19 28.16 -6.78 -12.73
C GLY A 19 26.95 -7.48 -12.11
N ASN A 20 27.21 -8.64 -11.52
CA ASN A 20 26.26 -9.30 -10.63
C ASN A 20 25.85 -8.31 -9.54
N PRO A 21 24.54 -7.91 -9.46
CA PRO A 21 24.07 -6.89 -8.49
C PRO A 21 24.31 -7.28 -7.02
N LEU A 22 24.57 -8.57 -6.77
CA LEU A 22 24.95 -9.10 -5.46
C LEU A 22 26.46 -8.98 -5.18
N PHE A 23 27.27 -8.59 -6.17
CA PHE A 23 28.70 -8.38 -5.94
C PHE A 23 28.98 -6.93 -5.55
N LYS A 24 29.32 -6.70 -4.28
CA LYS A 24 29.49 -5.35 -3.69
C LYS A 24 30.85 -5.26 -3.01
N ASN A 25 31.55 -4.17 -3.26
CA ASN A 25 32.85 -3.89 -2.62
C ASN A 25 33.86 -5.08 -2.71
N GLY A 26 33.88 -5.77 -3.85
CA GLY A 26 34.80 -6.90 -4.07
C GLY A 26 34.38 -8.24 -3.46
N ALA A 27 33.19 -8.33 -2.85
CA ALA A 27 32.66 -9.55 -2.27
C ALA A 27 31.20 -9.80 -2.66
N LEU A 28 30.79 -11.06 -2.65
CA LEU A 28 29.39 -11.42 -2.80
C LEU A 28 28.62 -10.97 -1.56
N TRP A 29 27.62 -10.11 -1.76
CA TRP A 29 26.73 -9.69 -0.69
C TRP A 29 25.84 -10.86 -0.24
N THR A 30 25.77 -11.06 1.05
CA THR A 30 24.86 -12.02 1.67
C THR A 30 23.77 -11.27 2.43
N PRO A 31 22.52 -11.77 2.43
CA PRO A 31 21.46 -11.17 3.20
C PRO A 31 21.81 -11.04 4.68
N HIS A 32 21.60 -9.85 5.24
CA HIS A 32 21.71 -9.67 6.66
C HIS A 32 20.57 -10.42 7.37
N ARG A 33 20.91 -11.19 8.38
CA ARG A 33 19.95 -11.95 9.21
C ARG A 33 20.16 -11.55 10.67
N PRO A 34 19.35 -10.58 11.14
CA PRO A 34 19.48 -10.07 12.50
C PRO A 34 19.20 -11.15 13.54
N ILE A 35 19.93 -11.06 14.66
CA ILE A 35 19.59 -11.84 15.85
C ILE A 35 18.29 -11.27 16.40
N ARG A 36 17.29 -12.13 16.59
CA ARG A 36 16.00 -11.74 17.13
C ARG A 36 15.94 -12.06 18.61
N PRO A 37 15.20 -11.25 19.41
CA PRO A 37 14.95 -11.59 20.81
C PRO A 37 14.11 -12.86 20.92
N GLU A 38 14.16 -13.50 22.08
CA GLU A 38 13.18 -14.54 22.39
C GLU A 38 11.76 -13.94 22.39
N LYS A 39 10.84 -14.69 21.80
CA LYS A 39 9.45 -14.27 21.69
C LYS A 39 8.76 -14.37 23.05
N SER A 40 8.28 -13.26 23.57
CA SER A 40 7.72 -13.18 24.92
C SER A 40 6.24 -13.56 24.98
N GLU A 41 5.49 -13.44 23.91
CA GLU A 41 4.07 -13.79 23.85
C GLU A 41 3.81 -15.19 23.30
N GLY A 42 4.84 -15.82 22.68
CA GLY A 42 4.72 -17.12 22.01
C GLY A 42 3.72 -17.07 20.86
N GLY A 43 2.84 -18.06 20.78
CA GLY A 43 1.80 -18.12 19.77
C GLY A 43 0.80 -19.22 20.05
N ILE A 44 -0.35 -19.13 19.41
CA ILE A 44 -1.37 -20.18 19.37
C ILE A 44 -1.37 -20.85 18.01
N PRO A 45 -1.78 -22.11 17.89
CA PRO A 45 -1.88 -22.76 16.59
C PRO A 45 -2.79 -21.95 15.64
N PHE A 46 -2.41 -21.90 14.37
CA PHE A 46 -3.31 -21.36 13.35
C PHE A 46 -4.51 -22.28 13.21
N GLN A 47 -5.70 -21.74 13.44
CA GLN A 47 -6.95 -22.45 13.31
C GLN A 47 -7.87 -21.67 12.38
N LEU A 48 -8.20 -22.29 11.26
CA LEU A 48 -9.06 -21.69 10.25
C LEU A 48 -10.52 -21.75 10.66
N GLU A 49 -11.17 -20.61 10.82
CA GLU A 49 -12.61 -20.51 11.06
C GLU A 49 -13.32 -20.14 9.76
N THR A 50 -14.06 -21.08 9.20
CA THR A 50 -14.80 -20.87 7.97
C THR A 50 -15.92 -21.87 7.77
N SER A 51 -17.00 -21.45 7.11
CA SER A 51 -18.05 -22.33 6.64
C SER A 51 -17.71 -23.03 5.31
N PHE A 52 -16.63 -22.60 4.64
CA PHE A 52 -16.24 -23.18 3.36
C PHE A 52 -15.56 -24.54 3.54
N LYS A 53 -15.82 -25.44 2.58
CA LYS A 53 -15.12 -26.71 2.46
C LYS A 53 -14.30 -26.73 1.18
N SER A 54 -13.15 -27.38 1.23
CA SER A 54 -12.32 -27.57 0.04
C SER A 54 -13.10 -28.31 -1.06
N ALA A 55 -13.09 -27.75 -2.26
CA ALA A 55 -13.82 -28.28 -3.41
C ALA A 55 -13.02 -28.08 -4.71
N GLY A 56 -13.40 -28.80 -5.76
CA GLY A 56 -12.73 -28.74 -7.06
C GLY A 56 -11.28 -29.20 -6.98
N ASP A 57 -10.39 -28.38 -7.54
CA ASP A 57 -8.94 -28.63 -7.56
C ASP A 57 -8.24 -28.27 -6.22
N GLN A 58 -8.95 -27.60 -5.28
CA GLN A 58 -8.34 -27.12 -4.04
C GLN A 58 -7.64 -28.19 -3.20
N PRO A 59 -8.25 -29.36 -2.92
CA PRO A 59 -7.61 -30.38 -2.11
C PRO A 59 -6.28 -30.86 -2.70
N GLN A 60 -6.24 -31.06 -4.02
CA GLN A 60 -5.03 -31.48 -4.70
C GLN A 60 -3.98 -30.38 -4.75
N ALA A 61 -4.38 -29.14 -5.01
CA ALA A 61 -3.47 -27.99 -5.01
C ALA A 61 -2.83 -27.75 -3.62
N ILE A 62 -3.65 -27.80 -2.55
CA ILE A 62 -3.15 -27.69 -1.18
C ILE A 62 -2.15 -28.80 -0.88
N LYS A 63 -2.50 -30.04 -1.15
CA LYS A 63 -1.61 -31.19 -0.92
C LYS A 63 -0.28 -31.04 -1.66
N THR A 64 -0.33 -30.71 -2.96
CA THR A 64 0.90 -30.52 -3.78
C THR A 64 1.79 -29.43 -3.21
N LEU A 65 1.21 -28.28 -2.84
CA LEU A 65 1.98 -27.15 -2.32
C LEU A 65 2.57 -27.44 -0.92
N VAL A 66 1.82 -28.11 -0.05
CA VAL A 66 2.32 -28.51 1.27
C VAL A 66 3.44 -29.57 1.15
N GLU A 67 3.31 -30.55 0.26
CA GLU A 67 4.39 -31.51 -0.02
C GLU A 67 5.65 -30.82 -0.55
N GLY A 68 5.52 -29.83 -1.43
CA GLY A 68 6.66 -29.04 -1.93
C GLY A 68 7.32 -28.22 -0.81
N ILE A 69 6.53 -27.63 0.10
CA ILE A 69 7.07 -26.93 1.28
C ILE A 69 7.89 -27.89 2.15
N GLN A 70 7.38 -29.10 2.38
CA GLN A 70 8.06 -30.13 3.18
C GLN A 70 9.34 -30.66 2.52
N LYS A 71 9.44 -30.58 1.19
CA LYS A 71 10.64 -30.93 0.40
C LYS A 71 11.62 -29.77 0.25
N ASP A 72 11.41 -28.66 0.95
CA ASP A 72 12.21 -27.45 0.88
C ASP A 72 12.27 -26.80 -0.53
N GLU A 73 11.23 -26.99 -1.35
CA GLU A 73 11.11 -26.27 -2.61
C GLU A 73 11.05 -24.77 -2.36
N ARG A 74 12.01 -24.05 -2.92
CA ARG A 74 12.16 -22.61 -2.63
C ARG A 74 11.03 -21.78 -3.26
N THR A 75 10.54 -22.18 -4.42
CA THR A 75 9.52 -21.46 -5.18
C THR A 75 8.52 -22.44 -5.77
N GLN A 76 7.25 -22.23 -5.48
CA GLN A 76 6.14 -22.96 -6.07
C GLN A 76 5.16 -21.98 -6.69
N VAL A 77 4.33 -22.45 -7.61
CA VAL A 77 3.35 -21.61 -8.30
C VAL A 77 1.96 -22.23 -8.20
N LEU A 78 1.02 -21.44 -7.69
CA LEU A 78 -0.42 -21.72 -7.72
C LEU A 78 -1.04 -21.01 -8.92
N LEU A 79 -1.35 -21.76 -9.97
CA LEU A 79 -2.15 -21.26 -11.08
C LEU A 79 -3.63 -21.31 -10.68
N GLY A 80 -4.15 -20.20 -10.18
CA GLY A 80 -5.52 -20.11 -9.68
C GLY A 80 -6.35 -19.09 -10.45
N VAL A 81 -7.39 -19.54 -11.14
CA VAL A 81 -8.29 -18.64 -11.87
C VAL A 81 -9.08 -17.74 -10.91
N THR A 82 -9.59 -16.63 -11.43
CA THR A 82 -10.45 -15.74 -10.65
C THR A 82 -11.71 -16.47 -10.18
N GLY A 83 -12.00 -16.40 -8.88
CA GLY A 83 -13.17 -17.06 -8.28
C GLY A 83 -12.97 -18.54 -7.93
N SER A 84 -11.76 -19.10 -8.07
CA SER A 84 -11.47 -20.48 -7.65
C SER A 84 -11.20 -20.63 -6.14
N GLY A 85 -11.14 -19.52 -5.37
CA GLY A 85 -10.89 -19.56 -3.93
C GLY A 85 -9.41 -19.58 -3.56
N LYS A 86 -8.54 -18.85 -4.27
CA LYS A 86 -7.09 -18.74 -4.00
C LYS A 86 -6.79 -18.37 -2.54
N THR A 87 -7.51 -17.40 -1.99
CA THR A 87 -7.32 -16.93 -0.60
C THR A 87 -7.57 -18.06 0.41
N TYR A 88 -8.62 -18.84 0.19
CA TYR A 88 -8.92 -20.02 1.01
C TYR A 88 -7.79 -21.06 0.93
N THR A 89 -7.26 -21.31 -0.25
CA THR A 89 -6.14 -22.25 -0.46
C THR A 89 -4.87 -21.76 0.29
N MET A 90 -4.55 -20.47 0.21
CA MET A 90 -3.45 -19.89 1.00
C MET A 90 -3.67 -20.06 2.50
N ALA A 91 -4.89 -19.79 2.98
CA ALA A 91 -5.23 -19.96 4.40
C ALA A 91 -5.11 -21.42 4.86
N LYS A 92 -5.53 -22.37 4.04
CA LYS A 92 -5.38 -23.80 4.33
C LYS A 92 -3.93 -24.23 4.40
N ILE A 93 -3.05 -23.72 3.53
CA ILE A 93 -1.62 -24.00 3.56
C ILE A 93 -0.99 -23.46 4.87
N ILE A 94 -1.39 -22.26 5.31
CA ILE A 94 -0.92 -21.68 6.57
C ILE A 94 -1.37 -22.56 7.75
N GLU A 95 -2.64 -22.97 7.78
CA GLU A 95 -3.17 -23.87 8.82
C GLU A 95 -2.42 -25.21 8.85
N GLU A 96 -2.17 -25.85 7.71
CA GLU A 96 -1.50 -27.16 7.66
C GLU A 96 0.00 -27.08 7.99
N THR A 97 0.65 -25.99 7.63
CA THR A 97 2.10 -25.84 7.86
C THR A 97 2.45 -25.21 9.20
N GLN A 98 1.51 -24.52 9.85
CA GLN A 98 1.71 -23.85 11.14
C GLN A 98 2.91 -22.90 11.14
N ARG A 99 3.14 -22.19 10.03
CA ARG A 99 4.29 -21.29 9.86
C ARG A 99 3.83 -19.83 9.72
N PRO A 100 4.58 -18.86 10.28
CA PRO A 100 4.32 -17.45 10.03
C PRO A 100 4.27 -17.16 8.53
N ALA A 101 3.43 -16.23 8.12
CA ALA A 101 3.24 -15.93 6.70
C ALA A 101 3.35 -14.43 6.39
N LEU A 102 3.94 -14.12 5.23
CA LEU A 102 3.92 -12.80 4.62
C LEU A 102 3.16 -12.90 3.30
N ILE A 103 2.09 -12.14 3.15
CA ILE A 103 1.28 -12.08 1.94
C ILE A 103 1.54 -10.75 1.25
N LEU A 104 2.10 -10.79 0.04
CA LEU A 104 2.40 -9.61 -0.77
C LEU A 104 1.31 -9.38 -1.80
N ALA A 105 0.74 -8.18 -1.80
CA ALA A 105 -0.22 -7.71 -2.79
C ALA A 105 0.38 -6.55 -3.63
N PRO A 106 -0.04 -6.38 -4.89
CA PRO A 106 0.49 -5.34 -5.77
C PRO A 106 0.12 -3.91 -5.37
N ASN A 107 -0.97 -3.72 -4.62
CA ASN A 107 -1.44 -2.40 -4.20
C ASN A 107 -2.13 -2.45 -2.83
N LYS A 108 -2.41 -1.26 -2.26
CA LYS A 108 -3.05 -1.12 -0.94
C LYS A 108 -4.47 -1.72 -0.89
N THR A 109 -5.25 -1.51 -1.94
CA THR A 109 -6.66 -1.95 -2.02
C THR A 109 -6.77 -3.47 -1.96
N LEU A 110 -5.95 -4.18 -2.75
CA LEU A 110 -5.94 -5.64 -2.70
C LEU A 110 -5.37 -6.17 -1.38
N ALA A 111 -4.35 -5.48 -0.83
CA ALA A 111 -3.82 -5.82 0.49
C ALA A 111 -4.88 -5.66 1.59
N ALA A 112 -5.71 -4.62 1.55
CA ALA A 112 -6.80 -4.41 2.51
C ALA A 112 -7.87 -5.50 2.39
N GLN A 113 -8.26 -5.85 1.18
CA GLN A 113 -9.20 -6.96 0.94
C GLN A 113 -8.66 -8.27 1.53
N LEU A 114 -7.41 -8.63 1.22
CA LEU A 114 -6.77 -9.83 1.75
C LEU A 114 -6.66 -9.79 3.28
N TYR A 115 -6.30 -8.64 3.85
CA TYR A 115 -6.25 -8.45 5.31
C TYR A 115 -7.61 -8.77 5.95
N GLY A 116 -8.70 -8.22 5.41
CA GLY A 116 -10.05 -8.50 5.89
C GLY A 116 -10.43 -9.99 5.78
N GLU A 117 -10.13 -10.63 4.64
CA GLU A 117 -10.38 -12.05 4.42
C GLU A 117 -9.57 -12.91 5.42
N PHE A 118 -8.26 -12.65 5.59
CA PHE A 118 -7.42 -13.41 6.53
C PHE A 118 -7.79 -13.15 7.99
N LYS A 119 -8.19 -11.93 8.34
CA LYS A 119 -8.68 -11.62 9.69
C LYS A 119 -9.96 -12.37 10.03
N SER A 120 -10.82 -12.56 9.04
CA SER A 120 -12.03 -13.37 9.15
C SER A 120 -11.70 -14.88 9.27
N PHE A 121 -10.68 -15.36 8.56
CA PHE A 121 -10.25 -16.76 8.61
C PHE A 121 -9.49 -17.12 9.88
N PHE A 122 -8.76 -16.18 10.46
CA PHE A 122 -7.91 -16.38 11.64
C PHE A 122 -8.21 -15.33 12.70
N PRO A 123 -9.43 -15.32 13.30
CA PRO A 123 -9.86 -14.27 14.23
C PRO A 123 -9.03 -14.22 15.52
N HIS A 124 -8.42 -15.33 15.93
CA HIS A 124 -7.66 -15.47 17.17
C HIS A 124 -6.14 -15.30 16.99
N ASN A 125 -5.64 -15.42 15.76
CA ASN A 125 -4.23 -15.27 15.45
C ASN A 125 -3.88 -13.80 15.12
N ALA A 126 -2.59 -13.49 15.12
CA ALA A 126 -2.12 -12.16 14.78
C ALA A 126 -2.12 -11.95 13.26
N VAL A 127 -3.18 -11.39 12.74
CA VAL A 127 -3.25 -10.92 11.35
C VAL A 127 -3.01 -9.43 11.34
N GLU A 128 -1.95 -9.01 10.65
CA GLU A 128 -1.41 -7.66 10.68
C GLU A 128 -1.31 -7.05 9.27
N TYR A 129 -1.40 -5.72 9.20
CA TYR A 129 -1.41 -4.97 7.95
C TYR A 129 -0.17 -4.09 7.82
N PHE A 130 0.54 -4.19 6.69
CA PHE A 130 1.79 -3.47 6.47
C PHE A 130 1.88 -2.89 5.05
N VAL A 131 1.38 -1.68 4.87
CA VAL A 131 1.40 -0.95 3.60
C VAL A 131 2.08 0.41 3.75
N SER A 132 2.17 1.20 2.69
CA SER A 132 2.66 2.57 2.80
C SER A 132 1.68 3.41 3.64
N TYR A 133 2.19 4.10 4.66
CA TYR A 133 1.40 4.94 5.56
C TYR A 133 1.10 6.35 5.03
N TYR A 134 1.49 6.65 3.79
CA TYR A 134 1.18 7.92 3.17
C TYR A 134 -0.19 7.90 2.48
N ASP A 135 -1.09 8.82 2.83
CA ASP A 135 -2.31 9.07 2.06
C ASP A 135 -1.98 9.84 0.79
N TYR A 136 -1.12 10.85 0.92
CA TYR A 136 -0.52 11.59 -0.18
C TYR A 136 1.00 11.55 -0.07
N TYR A 137 1.69 11.32 -1.18
CA TYR A 137 3.14 11.30 -1.24
C TYR A 137 3.68 11.89 -2.53
N GLN A 138 4.28 13.06 -2.44
CA GLN A 138 5.08 13.65 -3.50
C GLN A 138 6.55 13.53 -3.11
N PRO A 139 7.31 12.66 -3.80
CA PRO A 139 8.72 12.51 -3.51
C PRO A 139 9.50 13.76 -3.88
N GLU A 140 10.51 14.12 -3.06
CA GLU A 140 11.49 15.12 -3.39
C GLU A 140 12.14 14.84 -4.75
N ALA A 141 12.16 15.81 -5.64
CA ALA A 141 12.72 15.66 -6.99
C ALA A 141 13.30 16.99 -7.51
N TYR A 142 14.24 16.90 -8.45
CA TYR A 142 14.74 18.06 -9.15
C TYR A 142 14.70 17.84 -10.67
N VAL A 143 14.14 18.81 -11.37
CA VAL A 143 14.04 18.82 -12.83
C VAL A 143 15.06 19.82 -13.41
N ALA A 144 16.24 19.33 -13.77
CA ALA A 144 17.36 20.17 -14.23
C ALA A 144 17.04 21.00 -15.48
N ARG A 145 16.13 20.54 -16.37
CA ARG A 145 15.73 21.30 -17.59
C ARG A 145 15.01 22.60 -17.28
N SER A 146 14.22 22.64 -16.23
CA SER A 146 13.41 23.80 -15.83
C SER A 146 13.94 24.48 -14.57
N ASP A 147 15.05 23.98 -14.00
CA ASP A 147 15.61 24.42 -12.70
C ASP A 147 14.52 24.45 -11.62
N THR A 148 13.71 23.36 -11.57
CA THR A 148 12.58 23.27 -10.65
C THR A 148 12.86 22.21 -9.59
N TYR A 149 12.94 22.66 -8.35
CA TYR A 149 12.98 21.77 -7.19
C TYR A 149 11.56 21.51 -6.69
N ILE A 150 11.24 20.26 -6.56
CA ILE A 150 9.97 19.76 -6.02
C ILE A 150 10.26 19.28 -4.59
N GLU A 151 9.73 19.98 -3.61
CA GLU A 151 9.89 19.61 -2.21
C GLU A 151 9.10 18.33 -1.90
N LYS A 152 9.60 17.55 -0.94
CA LYS A 152 8.87 16.40 -0.42
C LYS A 152 7.61 16.87 0.28
N GLU A 153 6.46 16.44 -0.19
CA GLU A 153 5.18 16.66 0.47
C GLU A 153 4.55 15.31 0.80
N SER A 154 4.05 15.16 2.01
CA SER A 154 3.43 13.90 2.42
C SER A 154 2.41 14.12 3.53
N SER A 155 1.32 13.38 3.45
CA SER A 155 0.32 13.23 4.51
C SER A 155 0.41 11.80 5.06
N ILE A 156 0.55 11.67 6.36
CA ILE A 156 0.65 10.37 7.04
C ILE A 156 -0.71 9.98 7.57
N ASN A 157 -1.11 8.75 7.28
CA ASN A 157 -2.26 8.11 7.90
C ASN A 157 -1.82 7.48 9.23
N GLU A 158 -2.27 8.06 10.34
CA GLU A 158 -1.88 7.62 11.68
C GLU A 158 -2.35 6.20 12.01
N GLN A 159 -3.49 5.79 11.44
CA GLN A 159 -4.01 4.46 11.67
C GLN A 159 -3.17 3.39 10.95
N ILE A 160 -2.78 3.64 9.69
CA ILE A 160 -1.87 2.75 8.97
C ILE A 160 -0.50 2.72 9.66
N ASP A 161 -0.01 3.86 10.16
CA ASP A 161 1.24 3.91 10.91
C ASP A 161 1.17 3.05 12.18
N ARG A 162 0.08 3.15 12.96
CA ARG A 162 -0.20 2.26 14.10
C ARG A 162 -0.18 0.78 13.70
N MET A 163 -0.87 0.43 12.60
CA MET A 163 -0.91 -0.97 12.11
C MET A 163 0.47 -1.47 11.71
N ARG A 164 1.33 -0.62 11.15
CA ARG A 164 2.74 -0.97 10.85
C ARG A 164 3.54 -1.25 12.13
N HIS A 165 3.35 -0.44 13.17
CA HIS A 165 3.96 -0.70 14.48
C HIS A 165 3.42 -1.98 15.11
N ALA A 166 2.13 -2.26 15.00
CA ALA A 166 1.54 -3.52 15.44
C ALA A 166 2.15 -4.73 14.71
N ALA A 167 2.31 -4.63 13.38
CA ALA A 167 2.88 -5.70 12.56
C ALA A 167 4.35 -6.01 12.92
N THR A 168 5.19 -4.99 13.06
CA THR A 168 6.59 -5.19 13.44
C THR A 168 6.74 -5.75 14.86
N ARG A 169 5.89 -5.29 15.80
CA ARG A 169 5.84 -5.85 17.14
C ARG A 169 5.39 -7.30 17.11
N ALA A 170 4.28 -7.59 16.44
CA ALA A 170 3.72 -8.95 16.41
C ALA A 170 4.74 -9.98 15.90
N VAL A 171 5.47 -9.67 14.82
CA VAL A 171 6.47 -10.60 14.26
C VAL A 171 7.69 -10.81 15.17
N LEU A 172 7.98 -9.86 16.06
CA LEU A 172 9.04 -9.99 17.07
C LEU A 172 8.60 -10.75 18.33
N GLU A 173 7.30 -10.74 18.67
CA GLU A 173 6.78 -11.28 19.92
C GLU A 173 6.01 -12.59 19.79
N ARG A 174 5.43 -12.87 18.60
CA ARG A 174 4.53 -14.00 18.36
C ARG A 174 5.01 -14.91 17.26
N ASP A 175 4.65 -16.19 17.34
CA ASP A 175 4.92 -17.20 16.28
C ASP A 175 3.77 -17.33 15.28
N ASP A 176 2.55 -16.98 15.67
CA ASP A 176 1.32 -17.12 14.91
C ASP A 176 0.95 -15.81 14.18
N VAL A 177 1.85 -15.33 13.33
CA VAL A 177 1.69 -14.03 12.65
C VAL A 177 1.48 -14.20 11.15
N ILE A 178 0.45 -13.54 10.62
CA ILE A 178 0.20 -13.35 9.21
C ILE A 178 0.30 -11.86 8.91
N ILE A 179 1.28 -11.44 8.12
CA ILE A 179 1.40 -10.04 7.67
C ILE A 179 0.89 -9.95 6.24
N VAL A 180 -0.11 -9.10 6.01
CA VAL A 180 -0.55 -8.72 4.67
C VAL A 180 0.09 -7.38 4.32
N ALA A 181 0.91 -7.37 3.29
CA ALA A 181 1.71 -6.22 2.90
C ALA A 181 1.54 -5.86 1.42
N SER A 182 1.72 -4.57 1.10
CA SER A 182 1.93 -4.16 -0.30
C SER A 182 3.40 -4.22 -0.68
N VAL A 183 3.70 -4.07 -1.97
CA VAL A 183 5.09 -4.04 -2.48
C VAL A 183 5.96 -2.97 -1.79
N SER A 184 5.35 -1.97 -1.14
CA SER A 184 6.08 -0.98 -0.34
C SER A 184 6.93 -1.55 0.80
N CYS A 185 6.71 -2.80 1.20
CA CYS A 185 7.51 -3.50 2.22
C CYS A 185 8.97 -3.75 1.84
N ILE A 186 9.34 -3.57 0.55
CA ILE A 186 10.74 -3.65 0.08
C ILE A 186 11.52 -2.35 0.31
N TYR A 187 10.86 -1.28 0.78
CA TYR A 187 11.52 -0.04 1.19
C TYR A 187 12.11 -0.16 2.59
N GLY A 188 13.09 0.69 2.87
CA GLY A 188 13.76 0.73 4.16
C GLY A 188 12.82 1.11 5.30
N ILE A 189 12.98 0.39 6.39
CA ILE A 189 12.49 0.72 7.73
C ILE A 189 13.69 0.66 8.69
N GLY A 190 13.54 0.97 9.95
CA GLY A 190 14.64 0.87 10.91
C GLY A 190 15.19 -0.56 11.07
N SER A 191 16.43 -0.73 11.54
CA SER A 191 16.99 -2.06 11.75
C SER A 191 16.33 -2.79 12.91
N VAL A 192 16.21 -4.12 12.80
CA VAL A 192 15.67 -4.99 13.84
C VAL A 192 16.47 -4.85 15.12
N GLU A 193 17.82 -4.84 15.00
CA GLU A 193 18.72 -4.75 16.16
C GLU A 193 18.54 -3.45 16.93
N THR A 194 18.48 -2.33 16.19
CA THR A 194 18.29 -1.01 16.80
C THR A 194 16.92 -0.89 17.45
N TYR A 195 15.88 -1.32 16.75
CA TYR A 195 14.51 -1.29 17.24
C TYR A 195 14.34 -2.17 18.50
N THR A 196 14.95 -3.36 18.49
CA THR A 196 14.95 -4.27 19.63
C THR A 196 15.83 -3.75 20.80
N ALA A 197 17.01 -3.20 20.50
CA ALA A 197 17.90 -2.66 21.54
C ALA A 197 17.28 -1.46 22.28
N MET A 198 16.39 -0.72 21.62
CA MET A 198 15.65 0.38 22.25
C MET A 198 14.41 -0.09 23.01
N THR A 199 13.99 -1.35 22.83
CA THR A 199 12.83 -1.92 23.52
C THR A 199 13.22 -2.35 24.93
N PHE A 200 12.40 -2.04 25.92
CA PHE A 200 12.63 -2.47 27.29
C PHE A 200 11.34 -2.98 27.97
N LYS A 201 11.51 -3.86 28.90
CA LYS A 201 10.45 -4.47 29.70
C LYS A 201 10.39 -3.85 31.08
N ILE A 202 9.18 -3.66 31.59
CA ILE A 202 8.92 -3.26 32.97
C ILE A 202 8.03 -4.32 33.61
N GLU A 203 8.40 -4.81 34.75
CA GLU A 203 7.62 -5.78 35.53
C GLU A 203 7.16 -5.16 36.85
N LYS A 204 6.08 -5.68 37.39
CA LYS A 204 5.64 -5.34 38.75
C LYS A 204 6.71 -5.80 39.77
N GLY A 205 7.11 -4.87 40.65
CA GLY A 205 8.18 -5.10 41.64
C GLY A 205 9.57 -4.65 41.17
N ASP A 206 9.73 -4.22 39.94
CA ASP A 206 11.00 -3.67 39.46
C ASP A 206 11.37 -2.38 40.19
N LYS A 207 12.67 -2.20 40.43
CA LYS A 207 13.20 -0.92 40.90
C LYS A 207 13.46 -0.02 39.70
N LEU A 208 12.75 1.10 39.63
CA LEU A 208 12.71 1.98 38.48
C LEU A 208 13.04 3.43 38.88
N ASN A 209 14.08 3.99 38.28
CA ASN A 209 14.35 5.42 38.42
C ASN A 209 13.41 6.21 37.45
N GLN A 210 12.44 6.95 38.00
CA GLN A 210 11.47 7.72 37.24
C GLN A 210 12.13 8.63 36.20
N ARG A 211 13.19 9.38 36.59
CA ARG A 211 13.87 10.30 35.65
C ARG A 211 14.52 9.57 34.48
N GLN A 212 15.11 8.40 34.77
CA GLN A 212 15.70 7.57 33.71
C GLN A 212 14.63 7.05 32.75
N LEU A 213 13.51 6.53 33.28
CA LEU A 213 12.39 6.07 32.43
C LEU A 213 11.87 7.19 31.50
N LEU A 214 11.72 8.42 32.03
CA LEU A 214 11.27 9.54 31.20
C LEU A 214 12.30 9.88 30.12
N ALA A 215 13.60 9.81 30.41
CA ALA A 215 14.66 9.99 29.43
C ALA A 215 14.65 8.88 28.37
N ASP A 216 14.40 7.63 28.75
CA ASP A 216 14.32 6.49 27.86
C ASP A 216 13.10 6.60 26.93
N LEU A 217 11.94 7.03 27.44
CA LEU A 217 10.75 7.30 26.63
C LEU A 217 10.99 8.38 25.58
N VAL A 218 11.65 9.50 25.98
CA VAL A 218 12.02 10.55 25.02
C VAL A 218 13.00 10.02 23.98
N ALA A 219 13.99 9.21 24.38
CA ALA A 219 14.92 8.57 23.46
C ALA A 219 14.23 7.62 22.46
N GLN A 220 13.10 7.04 22.84
CA GLN A 220 12.22 6.24 21.99
C GLN A 220 11.21 7.06 21.16
N HIS A 221 11.36 8.37 21.12
CA HIS A 221 10.51 9.31 20.40
C HIS A 221 9.07 9.43 20.95
N TYR A 222 8.82 9.08 22.22
CA TYR A 222 7.58 9.45 22.89
C TYR A 222 7.61 10.92 23.29
N HIS A 223 6.47 11.57 23.13
CA HIS A 223 6.30 12.99 23.48
C HIS A 223 5.63 13.15 24.84
N ARG A 224 6.15 14.01 25.70
CA ARG A 224 5.44 14.34 26.92
C ARG A 224 4.27 15.27 26.61
N GLN A 225 3.06 14.81 26.95
CA GLN A 225 1.83 15.57 26.75
C GLN A 225 0.89 15.38 27.94
N ASP A 226 0.88 16.37 28.82
CA ASP A 226 0.10 16.28 30.06
C ASP A 226 -1.40 16.58 29.85
N ILE A 227 -1.78 17.30 28.77
CA ILE A 227 -3.16 17.69 28.45
C ILE A 227 -3.73 16.77 27.35
N ASN A 228 -3.14 16.77 26.17
CA ASN A 228 -3.58 15.94 25.05
C ASN A 228 -2.86 14.59 25.08
N PHE A 229 -3.49 13.61 25.71
CA PHE A 229 -2.90 12.28 25.80
C PHE A 229 -3.24 11.46 24.56
N ILE A 230 -2.35 11.54 23.58
CA ILE A 230 -2.51 10.89 22.27
C ILE A 230 -1.54 9.71 22.12
N ARG A 231 -1.73 8.89 21.12
CA ARG A 231 -0.83 7.80 20.75
C ARG A 231 0.62 8.30 20.60
N GLY A 232 1.57 7.54 21.09
CA GLY A 232 3.00 7.91 21.10
C GLY A 232 3.35 9.01 22.10
N SER A 233 2.49 9.27 23.10
CA SER A 233 2.76 10.21 24.18
C SER A 233 2.80 9.55 25.54
N PHE A 234 3.38 10.24 26.50
CA PHE A 234 3.34 9.92 27.90
C PHE A 234 3.01 11.16 28.74
N ARG A 235 2.44 10.93 29.92
CA ARG A 235 2.21 11.99 30.91
C ARG A 235 2.60 11.52 32.31
N VAL A 236 2.90 12.48 33.20
CA VAL A 236 3.38 12.20 34.56
C VAL A 236 2.55 12.98 35.56
N ARG A 237 2.04 12.28 36.57
CA ARG A 237 1.28 12.86 37.67
C ARG A 237 1.79 12.29 39.01
N GLY A 238 2.73 13.00 39.65
CA GLY A 238 3.40 12.50 40.87
C GLY A 238 4.14 11.21 40.57
N ASP A 239 3.81 10.15 41.33
CA ASP A 239 4.41 8.82 41.20
C ASP A 239 3.74 7.93 40.15
N THR A 240 2.88 8.52 39.30
CA THR A 240 2.17 7.81 38.25
C THR A 240 2.65 8.26 36.90
N ILE A 241 3.04 7.31 36.05
CA ILE A 241 3.42 7.52 34.68
C ILE A 241 2.42 6.80 33.79
N GLU A 242 1.83 7.53 32.86
CA GLU A 242 0.91 6.97 31.86
C GLU A 242 1.55 7.03 30.50
N ILE A 243 1.45 5.95 29.74
CA ILE A 243 2.07 5.78 28.41
C ILE A 243 1.00 5.29 27.45
N PHE A 244 0.86 5.98 26.31
CA PHE A 244 0.01 5.51 25.22
C PHE A 244 0.89 4.95 24.10
N PRO A 245 1.02 3.62 23.99
CA PRO A 245 1.94 2.99 23.05
C PRO A 245 1.60 3.23 21.58
N ALA A 246 2.63 3.25 20.74
CA ALA A 246 2.48 3.49 19.31
C ALA A 246 1.61 2.47 18.56
N HIS A 247 1.54 1.23 19.04
CA HIS A 247 0.86 0.10 18.40
C HIS A 247 -0.55 -0.17 18.92
N LEU A 248 -0.97 0.48 20.01
CA LEU A 248 -2.30 0.32 20.60
C LEU A 248 -3.27 1.39 20.09
N GLU A 249 -4.54 1.02 19.99
CA GLU A 249 -5.59 1.90 19.45
C GLU A 249 -6.36 2.62 20.56
N ASP A 250 -6.80 1.87 21.56
CA ASP A 250 -7.75 2.30 22.57
C ASP A 250 -7.33 1.94 24.00
N ARG A 251 -6.06 1.60 24.18
CA ARG A 251 -5.51 1.18 25.48
C ARG A 251 -4.20 1.88 25.76
N ALA A 252 -4.06 2.31 27.00
CA ALA A 252 -2.85 2.91 27.52
C ALA A 252 -2.45 2.20 28.81
N TRP A 253 -1.20 2.39 29.19
CA TRP A 253 -0.65 1.78 30.40
C TRP A 253 -0.39 2.84 31.45
N ARG A 254 -0.74 2.51 32.70
CA ARG A 254 -0.48 3.32 33.88
C ARG A 254 0.44 2.55 34.79
N ILE A 255 1.62 3.10 35.08
CA ILE A 255 2.62 2.60 35.98
C ILE A 255 2.54 3.43 37.26
N SER A 256 2.19 2.80 38.37
CA SER A 256 2.18 3.44 39.67
C SER A 256 3.43 3.01 40.45
N LEU A 257 4.18 4.00 40.95
CA LEU A 257 5.41 3.79 41.71
C LEU A 257 5.13 3.99 43.21
N PHE A 258 5.78 3.20 44.02
CA PHE A 258 5.92 3.44 45.47
C PHE A 258 7.41 3.65 45.78
N GLY A 259 7.82 4.90 45.90
CA GLY A 259 9.23 5.26 45.87
C GLY A 259 9.86 4.95 44.51
N ASP A 260 10.84 4.05 44.51
CA ASP A 260 11.52 3.58 43.29
C ASP A 260 11.03 2.20 42.82
N GLU A 261 9.97 1.64 43.41
CA GLU A 261 9.46 0.31 43.06
C GLU A 261 8.15 0.40 42.28
N VAL A 262 8.00 -0.41 41.25
CA VAL A 262 6.76 -0.52 40.46
C VAL A 262 5.72 -1.30 41.28
N GLU A 263 4.80 -0.58 41.92
CA GLU A 263 3.73 -1.16 42.72
C GLU A 263 2.69 -1.87 41.86
N ARG A 264 2.29 -1.20 40.74
CA ARG A 264 1.22 -1.69 39.87
C ARG A 264 1.40 -1.22 38.45
N ILE A 265 1.02 -2.09 37.51
CA ILE A 265 0.84 -1.76 36.09
C ILE A 265 -0.61 -2.02 35.72
N THR A 266 -1.29 -1.00 35.22
CA THR A 266 -2.71 -1.06 34.91
C THR A 266 -2.93 -0.70 33.44
N GLU A 267 -3.72 -1.48 32.73
CA GLU A 267 -4.24 -1.13 31.42
C GLU A 267 -5.54 -0.33 31.59
N PHE A 268 -5.70 0.75 30.83
CA PHE A 268 -6.88 1.61 30.91
C PHE A 268 -7.21 2.23 29.56
N ASP A 269 -8.44 2.64 29.40
CA ASP A 269 -8.92 3.43 28.25
C ASP A 269 -8.42 4.88 28.39
N PRO A 270 -7.62 5.39 27.44
CA PRO A 270 -7.02 6.72 27.52
C PRO A 270 -8.03 7.87 27.50
N LEU A 271 -9.23 7.64 26.94
CA LEU A 271 -10.30 8.64 26.86
C LEU A 271 -11.11 8.74 28.16
N THR A 272 -11.58 7.60 28.64
CA THR A 272 -12.45 7.54 29.84
C THR A 272 -11.67 7.45 31.15
N GLY A 273 -10.38 7.04 31.08
CA GLY A 273 -9.56 6.73 32.24
C GLY A 273 -9.96 5.45 32.98
N GLN A 274 -10.95 4.71 32.48
CA GLN A 274 -11.43 3.47 33.10
C GLN A 274 -10.39 2.36 32.97
N LYS A 275 -10.17 1.69 34.08
CA LYS A 275 -9.30 0.51 34.13
C LYS A 275 -9.92 -0.65 33.35
N THR A 276 -9.12 -1.24 32.44
CA THR A 276 -9.50 -2.44 31.69
C THR A 276 -8.86 -3.70 32.24
N GLY A 277 -7.68 -3.61 32.86
CA GLY A 277 -7.00 -4.75 33.44
C GLY A 277 -5.80 -4.40 34.32
N ASP A 278 -5.29 -5.39 35.04
CA ASP A 278 -3.96 -5.35 35.70
C ASP A 278 -2.99 -6.21 34.91
N LEU A 279 -1.79 -5.68 34.67
CA LEU A 279 -0.73 -6.37 33.94
C LEU A 279 0.41 -6.70 34.88
N GLN A 280 1.08 -7.84 34.66
CA GLN A 280 2.27 -8.22 35.41
C GLN A 280 3.53 -7.59 34.83
N SER A 281 3.54 -7.40 33.52
CA SER A 281 4.62 -6.76 32.77
C SER A 281 4.12 -6.06 31.52
N ILE A 282 4.87 -5.08 31.09
CA ILE A 282 4.69 -4.41 29.78
C ILE A 282 6.02 -4.34 29.06
N LYS A 283 5.95 -4.33 27.73
CA LYS A 283 7.12 -4.15 26.88
C LYS A 283 6.93 -2.91 26.02
N ILE A 284 7.81 -1.94 26.18
CA ILE A 284 7.72 -0.62 25.57
C ILE A 284 8.59 -0.62 24.31
N TYR A 285 7.94 -0.43 23.17
CA TYR A 285 8.56 -0.29 21.86
C TYR A 285 8.67 1.18 21.48
N ALA A 286 9.65 1.51 20.63
CA ALA A 286 9.83 2.86 20.15
C ALA A 286 8.64 3.36 19.33
N ASN A 287 8.37 4.66 19.43
CA ASN A 287 7.33 5.36 18.67
C ASN A 287 7.74 5.68 17.21
N SER A 288 8.87 5.17 16.76
CA SER A 288 9.36 5.29 15.39
C SER A 288 10.19 4.08 15.03
N HIS A 289 10.10 3.61 13.80
CA HIS A 289 11.00 2.58 13.28
C HIS A 289 12.44 3.09 13.07
N TYR A 290 12.63 4.41 12.91
CA TYR A 290 13.92 5.06 12.73
C TYR A 290 14.53 5.56 14.05
N VAL A 291 14.24 4.89 15.14
CA VAL A 291 14.87 5.18 16.43
C VAL A 291 16.34 4.74 16.40
N THR A 292 17.23 5.56 16.96
CA THR A 292 18.66 5.28 16.97
C THR A 292 19.25 5.61 18.33
N PRO A 293 19.99 4.69 18.99
CA PRO A 293 20.67 4.97 20.24
C PRO A 293 21.66 6.15 20.12
N ARG A 294 21.73 7.00 21.15
CA ARG A 294 22.61 8.18 21.15
C ARG A 294 24.05 7.91 20.71
N PRO A 295 24.75 6.85 21.18
CA PRO A 295 26.11 6.55 20.73
C PRO A 295 26.20 6.31 19.22
N THR A 296 25.25 5.54 18.64
CA THR A 296 25.16 5.27 17.21
C THR A 296 24.84 6.55 16.43
N LEU A 297 23.93 7.37 16.93
CA LEU A 297 23.59 8.67 16.33
C LEU A 297 24.80 9.60 16.28
N ASN A 298 25.56 9.68 17.38
CA ASN A 298 26.78 10.50 17.43
C ASN A 298 27.84 10.01 16.42
N GLN A 299 27.98 8.69 16.25
CA GLN A 299 28.88 8.12 15.25
C GLN A 299 28.38 8.42 13.83
N ALA A 300 27.07 8.29 13.59
CA ALA A 300 26.44 8.63 12.30
C ALA A 300 26.67 10.10 11.94
N MET A 301 26.47 11.04 12.88
CA MET A 301 26.72 12.47 12.66
C MET A 301 28.18 12.77 12.29
N LYS A 302 29.15 12.07 12.90
CA LYS A 302 30.56 12.20 12.51
C LYS A 302 30.77 11.73 11.08
N SER A 303 30.21 10.60 10.70
CA SER A 303 30.35 10.05 9.35
C SER A 303 29.66 10.93 8.30
N ILE A 304 28.49 11.51 8.62
CA ILE A 304 27.79 12.49 7.77
C ILE A 304 28.64 13.75 7.57
N LYS A 305 29.25 14.26 8.62
CA LYS A 305 30.18 15.43 8.53
C LYS A 305 31.40 15.13 7.64
N MET A 306 31.95 13.92 7.75
CA MET A 306 33.09 13.51 6.91
C MET A 306 32.66 13.41 5.41
N GLU A 307 31.52 12.81 5.11
CA GLU A 307 31.02 12.77 3.74
C GLU A 307 30.72 14.18 3.20
N LEU A 308 30.14 15.04 4.03
CA LEU A 308 29.85 16.41 3.65
C LEU A 308 31.15 17.14 3.23
N VAL A 309 32.19 17.11 4.06
CA VAL A 309 33.48 17.75 3.74
C VAL A 309 34.04 17.23 2.42
N GLN A 310 34.12 15.90 2.27
CA GLN A 310 34.60 15.31 1.04
C GLN A 310 33.77 15.78 -0.18
N ARG A 311 32.45 15.82 -0.06
CA ARG A 311 31.58 16.21 -1.16
C ARG A 311 31.67 17.69 -1.49
N LEU A 312 31.86 18.56 -0.50
CA LEU A 312 32.10 19.99 -0.69
C LEU A 312 33.41 20.21 -1.44
N ASP A 313 34.49 19.51 -1.08
CA ASP A 313 35.76 19.58 -1.79
C ASP A 313 35.62 19.17 -3.26
N GLU A 314 34.89 18.11 -3.56
CA GLU A 314 34.58 17.64 -4.92
C GLU A 314 33.81 18.70 -5.73
N LEU A 315 32.76 19.28 -5.14
CA LEU A 315 31.93 20.30 -5.78
C LEU A 315 32.70 21.60 -6.02
N ASN A 316 33.49 22.07 -5.04
CA ASN A 316 34.32 23.26 -5.16
C ASN A 316 35.43 23.08 -6.22
N ALA A 317 36.08 21.91 -6.25
CA ALA A 317 37.10 21.61 -7.26
C ALA A 317 36.50 21.54 -8.67
N ALA A 318 35.21 21.17 -8.80
CA ALA A 318 34.46 21.19 -10.04
C ALA A 318 33.87 22.56 -10.40
N GLY A 319 34.04 23.59 -9.56
CA GLY A 319 33.48 24.95 -9.75
C GLY A 319 31.97 25.05 -9.53
N ARG A 320 31.39 24.08 -8.85
CA ARG A 320 29.92 23.99 -8.58
C ARG A 320 29.56 24.61 -7.22
N LEU A 321 29.78 25.91 -7.12
CA LEU A 321 29.67 26.64 -5.84
C LEU A 321 28.24 26.71 -5.31
N LEU A 322 27.26 26.83 -6.19
CA LEU A 322 25.85 26.89 -5.79
C LEU A 322 25.40 25.56 -5.16
N GLU A 323 25.76 24.45 -5.77
CA GLU A 323 25.47 23.12 -5.27
C GLU A 323 26.17 22.82 -3.94
N ALA A 324 27.44 23.30 -3.83
CA ALA A 324 28.18 23.16 -2.59
C ALA A 324 27.52 23.95 -1.44
N GLN A 325 27.16 25.21 -1.66
CA GLN A 325 26.47 26.03 -0.65
C GLN A 325 25.12 25.43 -0.24
N ARG A 326 24.32 24.97 -1.20
CA ARG A 326 23.02 24.35 -0.95
C ARG A 326 23.15 23.08 -0.09
N LEU A 327 24.10 22.23 -0.44
CA LEU A 327 24.35 20.98 0.27
C LEU A 327 24.83 21.24 1.71
N GLU A 328 25.75 22.19 1.87
CA GLU A 328 26.30 22.56 3.17
C GLU A 328 25.19 23.06 4.11
N GLN A 329 24.41 24.05 3.67
CA GLN A 329 23.33 24.63 4.48
C GLN A 329 22.32 23.59 4.91
N ARG A 330 21.88 22.75 3.99
CA ARG A 330 20.91 21.70 4.28
C ARG A 330 21.45 20.67 5.25
N THR A 331 22.65 20.17 5.02
CA THR A 331 23.22 19.11 5.85
C THR A 331 23.57 19.60 7.25
N ILE A 332 24.06 20.83 7.41
CA ILE A 332 24.33 21.44 8.73
C ILE A 332 23.03 21.57 9.50
N PHE A 333 21.95 22.07 8.88
CA PHE A 333 20.63 22.15 9.52
C PHE A 333 20.12 20.78 9.97
N ASP A 334 20.21 19.77 9.11
CA ASP A 334 19.80 18.41 9.46
C ASP A 334 20.62 17.84 10.63
N LEU A 335 21.94 18.15 10.71
CA LEU A 335 22.81 17.73 11.81
C LEU A 335 22.46 18.43 13.12
N GLU A 336 22.12 19.71 13.11
CA GLU A 336 21.67 20.45 14.30
C GLU A 336 20.35 19.85 14.85
N MET A 337 19.43 19.50 13.96
CA MET A 337 18.18 18.84 14.35
C MET A 337 18.44 17.44 14.94
N LEU A 338 19.34 16.66 14.35
CA LEU A 338 19.73 15.34 14.87
C LEU A 338 20.38 15.44 16.26
N GLU A 339 21.21 16.45 16.49
CA GLU A 339 21.86 16.67 17.77
C GLU A 339 20.87 17.08 18.88
N THR A 340 19.92 17.94 18.56
CA THR A 340 18.95 18.51 19.52
C THR A 340 17.79 17.59 19.80
N THR A 341 17.14 17.06 18.76
CA THR A 341 15.91 16.28 18.87
C THR A 341 16.07 14.78 18.64
N GLY A 342 17.22 14.36 18.09
CA GLY A 342 17.46 12.96 17.69
C GLY A 342 16.85 12.59 16.34
N SER A 343 16.19 13.54 15.64
CA SER A 343 15.55 13.32 14.35
C SER A 343 15.65 14.56 13.47
N CYS A 344 15.43 14.40 12.16
CA CYS A 344 15.31 15.52 11.21
C CYS A 344 14.34 15.16 10.07
N SER A 345 13.85 16.17 9.35
CA SER A 345 13.04 15.95 8.16
C SER A 345 13.84 15.24 7.08
N GLY A 346 13.39 14.05 6.67
CA GLY A 346 14.12 13.21 5.72
C GLY A 346 15.27 12.41 6.33
N ILE A 347 15.18 12.07 7.62
CA ILE A 347 16.18 11.27 8.35
C ILE A 347 16.52 9.96 7.61
N GLU A 348 15.58 9.42 6.87
CA GLU A 348 15.77 8.23 6.04
C GLU A 348 16.90 8.37 5.00
N ASN A 349 17.23 9.58 4.56
CA ASN A 349 18.34 9.81 3.62
C ASN A 349 19.72 9.52 4.24
N TYR A 350 19.79 9.46 5.58
CA TYR A 350 20.98 9.11 6.34
C TYR A 350 20.98 7.65 6.83
N SER A 351 20.05 6.82 6.33
CA SER A 351 19.84 5.43 6.79
C SER A 351 21.11 4.59 6.78
N ARG A 352 22.00 4.76 5.79
CA ARG A 352 23.31 4.08 5.73
C ARG A 352 24.09 4.22 7.05
N TYR A 353 24.19 5.44 7.55
CA TYR A 353 24.95 5.74 8.77
C TYR A 353 24.21 5.35 10.05
N LEU A 354 22.89 5.52 10.05
CA LEU A 354 22.05 5.17 11.19
C LEU A 354 21.95 3.65 11.42
N THR A 355 22.09 2.87 10.36
CA THR A 355 22.04 1.41 10.42
C THR A 355 23.41 0.73 10.32
N GLY A 356 24.51 1.50 10.19
CA GLY A 356 25.86 0.97 10.07
C GLY A 356 26.15 0.16 8.80
N ARG A 357 25.34 0.33 7.75
CA ARG A 357 25.48 -0.37 6.47
C ARG A 357 26.64 0.19 5.65
N LYS A 358 27.28 -0.67 4.88
CA LYS A 358 28.35 -0.27 3.94
C LYS A 358 27.74 0.42 2.71
N PRO A 359 28.53 1.27 2.01
CA PRO A 359 28.06 1.87 0.77
C PRO A 359 27.55 0.83 -0.23
N GLY A 360 26.39 1.09 -0.82
CA GLY A 360 25.74 0.19 -1.79
C GLY A 360 24.95 -0.98 -1.19
N GLU A 361 25.01 -1.20 0.11
CA GLU A 361 24.14 -2.22 0.76
C GLU A 361 22.69 -1.72 0.86
N PRO A 362 21.70 -2.62 0.80
CA PRO A 362 20.31 -2.25 0.97
C PRO A 362 20.02 -1.82 2.40
N PRO A 363 19.01 -0.93 2.61
CA PRO A 363 18.54 -0.62 3.94
C PRO A 363 17.81 -1.82 4.56
N PRO A 364 17.67 -1.88 5.89
CA PRO A 364 16.83 -2.87 6.55
C PRO A 364 15.37 -2.75 6.07
N THR A 365 14.75 -3.87 5.74
CA THR A 365 13.37 -3.92 5.24
C THR A 365 12.54 -4.91 6.06
N LEU A 366 11.24 -5.02 5.77
CA LEU A 366 10.38 -6.01 6.43
C LEU A 366 10.92 -7.45 6.29
N PHE A 367 11.68 -7.75 5.23
CA PHE A 367 12.30 -9.06 5.02
C PHE A 367 13.38 -9.42 6.06
N GLU A 368 13.91 -8.44 6.80
CA GLU A 368 14.77 -8.70 7.96
C GLU A 368 13.98 -8.95 9.25
N TYR A 369 12.73 -8.48 9.34
CA TYR A 369 11.85 -8.71 10.48
C TYR A 369 11.20 -10.08 10.47
N ILE A 370 10.81 -10.60 9.29
CA ILE A 370 10.14 -11.90 9.20
C ILE A 370 11.11 -13.05 9.52
N PRO A 371 10.65 -14.11 10.22
CA PRO A 371 11.48 -15.25 10.55
C PRO A 371 11.89 -16.06 9.29
N ASN A 372 13.02 -16.76 9.38
CA ASN A 372 13.55 -17.54 8.27
C ASN A 372 12.63 -18.68 7.83
N ASN A 373 11.82 -19.21 8.76
CA ASN A 373 10.83 -20.25 8.50
C ASN A 373 9.48 -19.70 8.04
N ALA A 374 9.35 -18.39 7.80
CA ALA A 374 8.12 -17.83 7.27
C ALA A 374 7.83 -18.37 5.85
N LEU A 375 6.55 -18.39 5.48
CA LEU A 375 6.11 -18.56 4.11
C LEU A 375 5.82 -17.21 3.47
N VAL A 376 6.20 -17.03 2.22
CA VAL A 376 5.85 -15.84 1.45
C VAL A 376 4.84 -16.22 0.36
N PHE A 377 3.67 -15.61 0.40
CA PHE A 377 2.70 -15.69 -0.67
C PHE A 377 2.75 -14.42 -1.49
N ILE A 378 2.85 -14.53 -2.81
CA ILE A 378 2.84 -13.37 -3.70
C ILE A 378 1.56 -13.41 -4.50
N ASP A 379 0.57 -12.63 -4.07
CA ASP A 379 -0.69 -12.56 -4.79
C ASP A 379 -0.55 -11.71 -6.05
N GLU A 380 -1.30 -12.09 -7.10
CA GLU A 380 -1.20 -11.54 -8.46
C GLU A 380 0.28 -11.38 -8.88
N SER A 381 1.05 -12.45 -8.72
CA SER A 381 2.52 -12.45 -8.86
C SER A 381 2.99 -11.93 -10.22
N HIS A 382 2.25 -12.18 -11.30
CA HIS A 382 2.52 -11.66 -12.64
C HIS A 382 2.60 -10.11 -12.71
N VAL A 383 2.05 -9.41 -11.71
CA VAL A 383 2.16 -7.95 -11.53
C VAL A 383 3.12 -7.60 -10.42
N THR A 384 3.00 -8.26 -9.28
CA THR A 384 3.79 -7.97 -8.06
C THR A 384 5.29 -8.15 -8.30
N ILE A 385 5.70 -9.21 -9.00
CA ILE A 385 7.12 -9.50 -9.31
C ILE A 385 7.74 -8.43 -10.22
N PRO A 386 7.15 -8.04 -11.37
CA PRO A 386 7.65 -6.93 -12.17
C PRO A 386 7.72 -5.59 -11.42
N GLN A 387 6.77 -5.31 -10.50
CA GLN A 387 6.80 -4.11 -9.67
C GLN A 387 8.03 -4.09 -8.76
N ILE A 388 8.33 -5.21 -8.08
CA ILE A 388 9.54 -5.36 -7.25
C ILE A 388 10.78 -5.03 -8.09
N GLY A 389 10.87 -5.56 -9.31
CA GLY A 389 11.98 -5.29 -10.22
C GLY A 389 12.07 -3.84 -10.72
N GLY A 390 10.94 -3.16 -10.87
CA GLY A 390 10.86 -1.81 -11.41
C GLY A 390 11.13 -0.67 -10.44
N MET A 391 10.78 -0.84 -9.15
CA MET A 391 10.82 0.22 -8.15
C MET A 391 12.21 0.83 -7.95
N TYR A 392 13.25 0.01 -7.91
CA TYR A 392 14.62 0.47 -7.72
C TYR A 392 15.07 1.48 -8.78
N ARG A 393 14.77 1.21 -10.05
CA ARG A 393 15.25 2.04 -11.17
C ARG A 393 14.69 3.46 -11.13
N GLY A 394 13.41 3.61 -10.75
CA GLY A 394 12.76 4.92 -10.61
C GLY A 394 13.36 5.74 -9.48
N ASP A 395 13.50 5.13 -8.30
CA ASP A 395 14.07 5.77 -7.11
C ASP A 395 15.54 6.18 -7.33
N PHE A 396 16.34 5.31 -7.97
CA PHE A 396 17.73 5.57 -8.27
C PHE A 396 17.90 6.84 -9.11
N ARG A 397 17.18 6.98 -10.23
CA ARG A 397 17.32 8.14 -11.12
C ARG A 397 16.99 9.45 -10.39
N ARG A 398 15.95 9.46 -9.61
CA ARG A 398 15.50 10.61 -8.84
C ARG A 398 16.56 11.04 -7.82
N LYS A 399 17.07 10.12 -7.03
CA LYS A 399 18.08 10.40 -5.99
C LYS A 399 19.45 10.74 -6.56
N ALA A 400 19.86 10.10 -7.66
CA ALA A 400 21.08 10.46 -8.36
C ALA A 400 21.08 11.93 -8.77
N THR A 401 19.96 12.42 -9.31
CA THR A 401 19.81 13.83 -9.67
C THR A 401 19.89 14.74 -8.43
N LEU A 402 19.23 14.39 -7.32
CA LEU A 402 19.31 15.16 -6.07
C LEU A 402 20.74 15.22 -5.51
N ALA A 403 21.47 14.12 -5.53
CA ALA A 403 22.86 14.06 -5.07
C ALA A 403 23.81 14.83 -6.01
N GLU A 404 23.58 14.75 -7.32
CA GLU A 404 24.39 15.46 -8.30
C GLU A 404 24.26 16.97 -8.16
N TYR A 405 23.05 17.50 -7.97
CA TYR A 405 22.79 18.94 -7.88
C TYR A 405 22.81 19.49 -6.45
N GLY A 406 23.41 18.79 -5.50
CA GLY A 406 23.69 19.29 -4.15
C GLY A 406 22.43 19.42 -3.25
N PHE A 407 21.33 18.75 -3.55
CA PHE A 407 20.18 18.72 -2.66
C PHE A 407 20.32 17.69 -1.54
N ARG A 408 21.06 16.60 -1.79
CA ARG A 408 21.32 15.52 -0.82
C ARG A 408 22.75 15.01 -0.95
N LEU A 409 23.27 14.44 0.14
CA LEU A 409 24.54 13.71 0.12
C LEU A 409 24.45 12.46 -0.76
N PRO A 410 25.55 12.01 -1.38
CA PRO A 410 25.60 10.79 -2.16
C PRO A 410 25.08 9.55 -1.41
N SER A 411 25.24 9.49 -0.09
CA SER A 411 24.72 8.40 0.76
C SER A 411 23.22 8.23 0.72
N CYS A 412 22.45 9.24 0.30
CA CYS A 412 20.99 9.13 0.13
C CYS A 412 20.59 8.05 -0.88
N MET A 413 21.52 7.68 -1.80
CA MET A 413 21.33 6.63 -2.78
C MET A 413 21.12 5.25 -2.15
N ASP A 414 21.59 5.03 -0.91
CA ASP A 414 21.45 3.75 -0.22
C ASP A 414 20.12 3.63 0.57
N ASN A 415 19.42 4.73 0.78
CA ASN A 415 18.03 4.69 1.19
C ASN A 415 17.13 4.40 -0.03
N ARG A 416 16.95 3.16 -0.37
CA ARG A 416 16.32 2.71 -1.61
C ARG A 416 15.52 1.44 -1.40
N PRO A 417 14.57 1.11 -2.28
CA PRO A 417 13.98 -0.22 -2.25
C PRO A 417 15.03 -1.29 -2.57
N LEU A 418 14.76 -2.52 -2.16
CA LEU A 418 15.58 -3.67 -2.56
C LEU A 418 15.66 -3.75 -4.08
N ARG A 419 16.82 -4.13 -4.60
CA ARG A 419 16.92 -4.62 -5.97
C ARG A 419 16.27 -6.00 -6.05
N PHE A 420 15.85 -6.37 -7.25
CA PHE A 420 15.19 -7.66 -7.45
C PHE A 420 16.03 -8.83 -6.94
N GLU A 421 17.31 -8.84 -7.25
CA GLU A 421 18.25 -9.90 -6.86
C GLU A 421 18.49 -9.93 -5.34
N GLU A 422 18.48 -8.77 -4.68
CA GLU A 422 18.58 -8.67 -3.23
C GLU A 422 17.32 -9.22 -2.56
N TRP A 423 16.16 -8.84 -3.07
CA TRP A 423 14.88 -9.38 -2.63
C TRP A 423 14.82 -10.89 -2.84
N ASP A 424 15.21 -11.36 -4.03
CA ASP A 424 15.23 -12.79 -4.32
C ASP A 424 16.16 -13.56 -3.37
N ALA A 425 17.34 -13.02 -3.05
CA ALA A 425 18.25 -13.63 -2.09
C ALA A 425 17.69 -13.64 -0.65
N MET A 426 16.87 -12.65 -0.28
CA MET A 426 16.31 -12.52 1.08
C MET A 426 15.03 -13.31 1.32
N ARG A 427 14.21 -13.52 0.30
CA ARG A 427 12.91 -14.17 0.48
C ARG A 427 13.05 -15.61 0.98
N PRO A 428 12.21 -16.03 1.94
CA PRO A 428 12.05 -17.43 2.34
C PRO A 428 11.37 -18.28 1.26
N GLN A 429 10.92 -19.48 1.61
CA GLN A 429 10.08 -20.30 0.73
C GLN A 429 8.87 -19.52 0.26
N THR A 430 8.61 -19.54 -1.04
CA THR A 430 7.67 -18.62 -1.68
C THR A 430 6.67 -19.35 -2.57
N ILE A 431 5.39 -19.03 -2.43
CA ILE A 431 4.33 -19.47 -3.31
C ILE A 431 3.84 -18.28 -4.10
N ALA A 432 4.07 -18.29 -5.40
CA ALA A 432 3.54 -17.29 -6.32
C ALA A 432 2.13 -17.69 -6.74
N VAL A 433 1.18 -16.77 -6.58
CA VAL A 433 -0.24 -17.01 -6.84
C VAL A 433 -0.69 -16.13 -8.00
N SER A 434 -1.16 -16.74 -9.08
CA SER A 434 -1.60 -15.99 -10.28
C SER A 434 -2.58 -16.80 -11.12
N ALA A 435 -3.51 -16.10 -11.78
CA ALA A 435 -4.34 -16.69 -12.83
C ALA A 435 -3.59 -16.81 -14.18
N THR A 436 -2.52 -16.04 -14.33
CA THR A 436 -1.71 -15.91 -15.55
C THR A 436 -0.24 -15.78 -15.18
N PRO A 437 0.42 -16.87 -14.71
CA PRO A 437 1.84 -16.83 -14.35
C PRO A 437 2.70 -16.21 -15.45
N GLY A 438 3.63 -15.34 -15.06
CA GLY A 438 4.56 -14.69 -15.96
C GLY A 438 5.85 -15.50 -16.17
N ARG A 439 6.80 -14.87 -16.87
CA ARG A 439 8.06 -15.52 -17.21
C ARG A 439 8.87 -15.97 -15.98
N TRP A 440 8.94 -15.15 -14.94
CA TRP A 440 9.68 -15.48 -13.73
C TRP A 440 9.09 -16.71 -13.03
N GLU A 441 7.76 -16.79 -12.90
CA GLU A 441 7.07 -17.92 -12.29
C GLU A 441 7.32 -19.21 -13.07
N ILE A 442 7.29 -19.15 -14.41
CA ILE A 442 7.56 -20.29 -15.29
C ILE A 442 9.01 -20.77 -15.13
N GLU A 443 9.96 -19.83 -15.09
CA GLU A 443 11.38 -20.14 -14.93
C GLU A 443 11.66 -20.75 -13.53
N GLN A 444 11.06 -20.21 -12.46
CA GLN A 444 11.28 -20.66 -11.09
C GLN A 444 10.63 -22.01 -10.78
N SER A 445 9.50 -22.33 -11.40
CA SER A 445 8.77 -23.59 -11.22
C SER A 445 9.14 -24.66 -12.26
N HIS A 446 10.08 -24.34 -13.16
CA HIS A 446 10.40 -25.21 -14.30
C HIS A 446 9.16 -25.64 -15.10
N GLY A 447 8.15 -24.77 -15.16
CA GLY A 447 6.88 -25.00 -15.85
C GLY A 447 5.88 -25.89 -15.10
N THR A 448 6.16 -26.26 -13.85
CA THR A 448 5.25 -27.07 -13.02
C THR A 448 4.40 -26.17 -12.14
N PHE A 449 3.07 -26.30 -12.23
CA PHE A 449 2.13 -25.51 -11.44
C PHE A 449 1.19 -26.40 -10.64
N ALA A 450 0.83 -25.96 -9.43
CA ALA A 450 -0.36 -26.45 -8.77
C ALA A 450 -1.56 -25.74 -9.40
N GLU A 451 -2.38 -26.48 -10.16
CA GLU A 451 -3.53 -25.91 -10.86
C GLU A 451 -4.78 -25.85 -9.97
N GLN A 452 -5.46 -24.72 -10.00
CA GLN A 452 -6.75 -24.49 -9.35
C GLN A 452 -7.69 -23.76 -10.32
N ILE A 453 -8.22 -24.50 -11.28
CA ILE A 453 -9.04 -23.97 -12.37
C ILE A 453 -10.52 -24.06 -12.03
N ILE A 454 -10.94 -25.09 -11.32
CA ILE A 454 -12.34 -25.33 -10.97
C ILE A 454 -12.85 -24.28 -9.99
N ARG A 455 -13.95 -23.63 -10.34
CA ARG A 455 -14.71 -22.74 -9.44
C ARG A 455 -15.75 -23.60 -8.70
N PRO A 456 -15.73 -23.61 -7.36
CA PRO A 456 -16.74 -24.34 -6.58
C PRO A 456 -18.19 -23.93 -6.87
N THR A 457 -18.40 -22.69 -7.35
CA THR A 457 -19.72 -22.16 -7.76
C THR A 457 -20.24 -22.73 -9.07
N GLY A 458 -19.44 -23.51 -9.79
CA GLY A 458 -19.76 -24.04 -11.11
C GLY A 458 -19.68 -23.03 -12.25
N LEU A 459 -19.31 -21.78 -12.01
CA LEU A 459 -19.22 -20.73 -13.03
C LEU A 459 -18.17 -21.08 -14.08
N ILE A 460 -18.59 -21.02 -15.33
CA ILE A 460 -17.79 -21.37 -16.51
C ILE A 460 -17.16 -20.07 -17.07
N ASP A 461 -15.96 -20.16 -17.63
CA ASP A 461 -15.39 -19.03 -18.37
C ASP A 461 -16.31 -18.63 -19.54
N PRO A 462 -16.46 -17.32 -19.83
CA PRO A 462 -17.43 -16.85 -20.80
C PRO A 462 -17.10 -17.33 -22.22
N PRO A 463 -18.10 -17.56 -23.08
CA PRO A 463 -17.85 -17.76 -24.51
C PRO A 463 -17.19 -16.51 -25.09
N THR A 464 -16.14 -16.71 -25.87
CA THR A 464 -15.34 -15.64 -26.46
C THR A 464 -15.41 -15.75 -27.99
N GLU A 465 -15.87 -14.69 -28.65
CA GLU A 465 -15.98 -14.60 -30.09
C GLU A 465 -14.93 -13.61 -30.63
N VAL A 466 -14.44 -13.86 -31.85
CA VAL A 466 -13.62 -12.90 -32.59
C VAL A 466 -14.47 -12.34 -33.73
N ARG A 467 -14.54 -11.01 -33.83
CA ARG A 467 -15.27 -10.30 -34.89
C ARG A 467 -14.36 -9.27 -35.58
N PRO A 468 -14.62 -8.92 -36.86
CA PRO A 468 -13.82 -7.94 -37.57
C PRO A 468 -13.75 -6.58 -36.85
N ALA A 469 -12.58 -5.96 -36.85
CA ALA A 469 -12.39 -4.63 -36.27
C ALA A 469 -12.93 -3.50 -37.14
N SER A 470 -13.14 -3.73 -38.44
CA SER A 470 -13.59 -2.72 -39.40
C SER A 470 -14.91 -2.04 -39.02
N ASN A 471 -15.85 -2.75 -38.37
CA ASN A 471 -17.15 -2.25 -37.92
C ASN A 471 -17.35 -2.37 -36.42
N GLN A 472 -16.27 -2.35 -35.62
CA GLN A 472 -16.30 -2.64 -34.20
C GLN A 472 -17.19 -1.69 -33.40
N VAL A 473 -17.27 -0.40 -33.78
CA VAL A 473 -18.05 0.58 -33.01
C VAL A 473 -19.55 0.34 -33.16
N ASP A 474 -20.04 0.12 -34.37
CA ASP A 474 -21.47 -0.13 -34.60
C ASP A 474 -21.91 -1.47 -34.00
N ASP A 475 -21.09 -2.49 -34.16
CA ASP A 475 -21.38 -3.82 -33.58
C ASP A 475 -21.40 -3.78 -32.04
N VAL A 476 -20.43 -3.12 -31.41
CA VAL A 476 -20.38 -2.99 -29.95
C VAL A 476 -21.58 -2.23 -29.39
N VAL A 477 -22.07 -1.19 -30.09
CA VAL A 477 -23.28 -0.46 -29.68
C VAL A 477 -24.49 -1.37 -29.67
N ASN A 478 -24.66 -2.21 -30.70
CA ASN A 478 -25.76 -3.15 -30.78
C ASN A 478 -25.69 -4.19 -29.65
N GLU A 479 -24.50 -4.71 -29.36
CA GLU A 479 -24.29 -5.68 -28.28
C GLU A 479 -24.49 -5.05 -26.90
N ILE A 480 -24.09 -3.80 -26.69
CA ILE A 480 -24.36 -3.02 -25.48
C ILE A 480 -25.87 -2.91 -25.25
N ARG A 481 -26.64 -2.51 -26.26
CA ARG A 481 -28.12 -2.38 -26.16
C ARG A 481 -28.77 -3.69 -25.75
N LYS A 482 -28.35 -4.82 -26.35
CA LYS A 482 -28.83 -6.17 -25.97
C LYS A 482 -28.48 -6.52 -24.51
N THR A 483 -27.32 -6.07 -24.05
CA THR A 483 -26.85 -6.34 -22.68
C THR A 483 -27.62 -5.51 -21.66
N ILE A 484 -27.87 -4.22 -21.96
CA ILE A 484 -28.69 -3.33 -21.13
C ILE A 484 -30.11 -3.86 -20.99
N GLN A 485 -30.72 -4.35 -22.09
CA GLN A 485 -32.07 -4.95 -22.05
C GLN A 485 -32.17 -6.15 -21.09
N LYS A 486 -31.08 -6.87 -20.88
CA LYS A 486 -30.99 -7.96 -19.91
C LYS A 486 -30.69 -7.50 -18.47
N GLY A 487 -30.47 -6.21 -18.26
CA GLY A 487 -30.13 -5.62 -16.96
C GLY A 487 -28.68 -5.78 -16.54
N TYR A 488 -27.78 -6.19 -17.45
CA TYR A 488 -26.36 -6.37 -17.16
C TYR A 488 -25.52 -5.14 -17.53
N ARG A 489 -24.29 -5.10 -17.00
CA ARG A 489 -23.28 -4.07 -17.25
C ARG A 489 -22.31 -4.49 -18.33
N THR A 490 -21.72 -3.52 -19.01
CA THR A 490 -20.74 -3.73 -20.07
C THR A 490 -19.41 -3.07 -19.73
N LEU A 491 -18.31 -3.78 -20.00
CA LEU A 491 -16.95 -3.24 -19.98
C LEU A 491 -16.40 -3.18 -21.40
N VAL A 492 -15.87 -2.03 -21.81
CA VAL A 492 -15.23 -1.84 -23.12
C VAL A 492 -13.79 -1.42 -22.92
N THR A 493 -12.84 -2.18 -23.50
CA THR A 493 -11.42 -1.82 -23.42
C THR A 493 -10.92 -1.23 -24.72
N VAL A 494 -10.23 -0.09 -24.61
CA VAL A 494 -9.63 0.65 -25.72
C VAL A 494 -8.12 0.83 -25.49
N LEU A 495 -7.39 1.32 -26.50
CA LEU A 495 -5.93 1.44 -26.46
C LEU A 495 -5.44 2.82 -26.03
N THR A 496 -6.21 3.89 -26.22
CA THR A 496 -5.78 5.26 -25.94
C THR A 496 -6.82 6.04 -25.14
N LYS A 497 -6.37 7.06 -24.40
CA LYS A 497 -7.24 7.98 -23.66
C LYS A 497 -8.24 8.66 -24.58
N ARG A 498 -7.74 9.21 -25.69
CA ARG A 498 -8.57 9.89 -26.68
C ARG A 498 -9.68 8.97 -27.20
N MET A 499 -9.35 7.72 -27.54
CA MET A 499 -10.36 6.75 -27.97
C MET A 499 -11.40 6.46 -26.89
N ALA A 500 -11.01 6.47 -25.60
CA ALA A 500 -11.96 6.30 -24.50
C ALA A 500 -12.92 7.50 -24.42
N GLU A 501 -12.41 8.71 -24.56
CA GLU A 501 -13.17 9.95 -24.54
C GLU A 501 -14.09 10.06 -25.75
N ASP A 502 -13.55 9.90 -26.97
CA ASP A 502 -14.30 9.97 -28.25
C ASP A 502 -15.44 8.91 -28.26
N LEU A 503 -15.16 7.68 -27.82
CA LEU A 503 -16.18 6.62 -27.76
C LEU A 503 -17.24 6.89 -26.68
N THR A 504 -16.87 7.52 -25.57
CA THR A 504 -17.81 7.92 -24.52
C THR A 504 -18.78 8.98 -25.05
N GLU A 505 -18.26 10.00 -25.75
CA GLU A 505 -19.07 11.05 -26.37
C GLU A 505 -20.04 10.44 -27.41
N TYR A 506 -19.54 9.58 -28.28
CA TYR A 506 -20.37 8.88 -29.28
C TYR A 506 -21.49 8.05 -28.65
N LEU A 507 -21.21 7.29 -27.58
CA LEU A 507 -22.22 6.50 -26.86
C LEU A 507 -23.24 7.37 -26.14
N HIS A 508 -22.86 8.55 -25.64
CA HIS A 508 -23.79 9.53 -25.09
C HIS A 508 -24.76 10.07 -26.17
N GLU A 509 -24.26 10.34 -27.38
CA GLU A 509 -25.11 10.73 -28.53
C GLU A 509 -26.10 9.64 -28.90
N GLN A 510 -25.81 8.38 -28.56
CA GLN A 510 -26.68 7.23 -28.83
C GLN A 510 -27.61 6.90 -27.61
N ASP A 511 -27.79 7.83 -26.68
CA ASP A 511 -28.60 7.69 -25.45
C ASP A 511 -28.18 6.51 -24.54
N ILE A 512 -26.89 6.14 -24.54
CA ILE A 512 -26.34 5.11 -23.70
C ILE A 512 -25.66 5.77 -22.48
N ARG A 513 -26.03 5.34 -21.26
CA ARG A 513 -25.41 5.81 -20.04
C ARG A 513 -24.02 5.20 -19.90
N VAL A 514 -22.99 6.01 -20.10
CA VAL A 514 -21.59 5.56 -20.17
C VAL A 514 -20.69 6.47 -19.35
N ARG A 515 -19.63 5.91 -18.78
CA ARG A 515 -18.47 6.63 -18.24
C ARG A 515 -17.18 6.03 -18.77
N TYR A 516 -16.09 6.80 -18.74
CA TYR A 516 -14.75 6.31 -19.04
C TYR A 516 -13.85 6.32 -17.80
N MET A 517 -12.79 5.52 -17.87
CA MET A 517 -11.78 5.42 -16.82
C MET A 517 -10.38 5.27 -17.42
N HIS A 518 -9.48 6.19 -17.09
CA HIS A 518 -8.06 6.12 -17.47
C HIS A 518 -7.14 6.57 -16.33
N SER A 519 -5.82 6.64 -16.60
CA SER A 519 -4.79 6.88 -15.57
C SER A 519 -4.86 8.24 -14.87
N ASP A 520 -5.50 9.25 -15.49
CA ASP A 520 -5.55 10.62 -14.98
C ASP A 520 -6.76 10.85 -14.05
N ILE A 521 -7.67 9.86 -13.98
CA ILE A 521 -8.79 9.89 -13.04
C ILE A 521 -8.25 9.55 -11.65
N ASP A 522 -8.59 10.39 -10.69
CA ASP A 522 -8.20 10.22 -9.30
C ASP A 522 -8.69 8.89 -8.71
N THR A 523 -7.97 8.41 -7.71
CA THR A 523 -8.28 7.11 -7.09
C THR A 523 -9.67 7.11 -6.45
N LEU A 524 -10.08 8.22 -5.86
CA LEU A 524 -11.42 8.39 -5.27
C LEU A 524 -12.51 8.30 -6.33
N GLU A 525 -12.38 9.09 -7.40
CA GLU A 525 -13.34 9.11 -8.51
C GLU A 525 -13.44 7.74 -9.20
N ARG A 526 -12.32 7.01 -9.32
CA ARG A 526 -12.31 5.67 -9.91
C ARG A 526 -13.25 4.70 -9.20
N ILE A 527 -13.36 4.78 -7.92
CA ILE A 527 -14.15 3.84 -7.13
C ILE A 527 -15.61 4.27 -7.07
N GLU A 528 -15.88 5.57 -7.09
CA GLU A 528 -17.24 6.07 -7.34
C GLU A 528 -17.77 5.55 -8.68
N ILE A 529 -16.95 5.63 -9.74
CA ILE A 529 -17.30 5.12 -11.06
C ILE A 529 -17.65 3.61 -10.98
N LEU A 530 -16.85 2.82 -10.28
CA LEU A 530 -17.11 1.37 -10.16
C LEU A 530 -18.35 1.04 -9.35
N ARG A 531 -18.60 1.77 -8.28
CA ARG A 531 -19.81 1.64 -7.49
C ARG A 531 -21.04 2.03 -8.30
N ASP A 532 -21.00 3.16 -8.97
CA ASP A 532 -22.08 3.67 -9.79
C ASP A 532 -22.42 2.69 -10.92
N LEU A 533 -21.40 2.05 -11.53
CA LEU A 533 -21.60 0.96 -12.49
C LEU A 533 -22.37 -0.20 -11.87
N ARG A 534 -21.98 -0.65 -10.67
CA ARG A 534 -22.63 -1.74 -9.97
C ARG A 534 -24.07 -1.41 -9.52
N LEU A 535 -24.26 -0.17 -9.04
CA LEU A 535 -25.59 0.34 -8.67
C LEU A 535 -26.51 0.55 -9.87
N GLY A 536 -25.95 0.63 -11.10
CA GLY A 536 -26.70 0.86 -12.32
C GLY A 536 -27.02 2.30 -12.61
N THR A 537 -26.29 3.23 -12.03
CA THR A 537 -26.36 4.65 -12.37
C THR A 537 -26.02 4.86 -13.83
N PHE A 538 -25.09 4.06 -14.35
CA PHE A 538 -24.77 3.95 -15.78
C PHE A 538 -24.51 2.48 -16.16
N ASP A 539 -24.47 2.18 -17.47
CA ASP A 539 -24.51 0.80 -17.98
C ASP A 539 -23.21 0.33 -18.60
N VAL A 540 -22.37 1.28 -19.06
CA VAL A 540 -21.14 1.01 -19.82
C VAL A 540 -19.96 1.72 -19.20
N LEU A 541 -18.90 0.97 -18.94
CA LEU A 541 -17.61 1.52 -18.54
C LEU A 541 -16.58 1.29 -19.65
N ILE A 542 -15.99 2.39 -20.15
CA ILE A 542 -14.91 2.37 -21.13
C ILE A 542 -13.58 2.63 -20.44
N GLY A 543 -12.54 1.87 -20.73
CA GLY A 543 -11.23 2.13 -20.17
C GLY A 543 -10.07 1.54 -20.94
N ILE A 544 -8.89 2.10 -20.70
CA ILE A 544 -7.66 1.64 -21.35
C ILE A 544 -7.13 0.39 -20.66
N ASN A 545 -7.08 0.42 -19.35
CA ASN A 545 -6.57 -0.66 -18.50
C ASN A 545 -7.56 -0.92 -17.35
N LEU A 546 -8.75 -1.41 -17.73
CA LEU A 546 -9.81 -1.81 -16.78
C LEU A 546 -9.42 -3.01 -15.92
N LEU A 547 -8.20 -3.49 -16.07
CA LEU A 547 -7.77 -4.81 -15.62
C LEU A 547 -6.84 -4.75 -14.44
N ARG A 548 -6.54 -3.56 -13.92
CA ARG A 548 -5.76 -3.48 -12.71
C ARG A 548 -6.53 -4.19 -11.61
N GLU A 549 -5.81 -4.96 -10.87
CA GLU A 549 -6.18 -5.95 -9.87
C GLU A 549 -7.26 -5.38 -8.92
N GLY A 550 -8.19 -6.23 -8.47
CA GLY A 550 -9.20 -5.86 -7.50
C GLY A 550 -10.59 -5.48 -8.05
N LEU A 551 -10.81 -5.48 -9.40
CA LEU A 551 -12.15 -5.24 -9.96
C LEU A 551 -13.00 -6.51 -9.88
N ASP A 552 -14.01 -6.47 -9.03
CA ASP A 552 -15.02 -7.52 -8.91
C ASP A 552 -16.40 -6.96 -9.26
N ILE A 553 -16.86 -7.23 -10.47
CA ILE A 553 -18.14 -6.74 -11.00
C ILE A 553 -19.01 -7.94 -11.43
N PRO A 554 -19.73 -8.56 -10.49
CA PRO A 554 -20.60 -9.70 -10.80
C PRO A 554 -21.72 -9.35 -11.79
N GLU A 555 -22.09 -8.09 -11.87
CA GLU A 555 -23.14 -7.58 -12.77
C GLU A 555 -22.68 -7.45 -14.23
N CYS A 556 -21.39 -7.68 -14.52
CA CYS A 556 -20.83 -7.60 -15.87
C CYS A 556 -21.28 -8.81 -16.71
N GLY A 557 -22.14 -8.57 -17.70
CA GLY A 557 -22.61 -9.59 -18.65
C GLY A 557 -21.93 -9.53 -20.01
N PHE A 558 -21.22 -8.45 -20.33
CA PHE A 558 -20.54 -8.30 -21.61
C PHE A 558 -19.20 -7.56 -21.48
N VAL A 559 -18.18 -8.11 -22.12
CA VAL A 559 -16.87 -7.49 -22.24
C VAL A 559 -16.52 -7.37 -23.73
N ALA A 560 -16.20 -6.15 -24.15
CA ALA A 560 -15.73 -5.86 -25.50
C ALA A 560 -14.26 -5.43 -25.47
N ILE A 561 -13.44 -6.04 -26.31
CA ILE A 561 -12.03 -5.69 -26.48
C ILE A 561 -11.83 -5.16 -27.87
N LEU A 562 -11.74 -3.84 -28.03
CA LEU A 562 -11.53 -3.19 -29.31
C LEU A 562 -10.05 -3.27 -29.72
N ASP A 563 -9.81 -3.33 -31.03
CA ASP A 563 -8.45 -3.46 -31.60
C ASP A 563 -7.60 -4.54 -30.89
N ALA A 564 -8.17 -5.73 -30.74
CA ALA A 564 -7.53 -6.82 -30.03
C ALA A 564 -6.28 -7.37 -30.75
N ASP A 565 -6.15 -7.13 -32.05
CA ASP A 565 -5.01 -7.51 -32.90
C ASP A 565 -3.83 -6.52 -32.86
N LYS A 566 -3.97 -5.37 -32.20
CA LYS A 566 -2.87 -4.42 -32.03
C LYS A 566 -1.95 -4.89 -30.90
N GLU A 567 -1.03 -5.81 -31.23
CA GLU A 567 -0.11 -6.41 -30.26
C GLU A 567 0.64 -5.36 -29.43
N GLY A 568 0.76 -5.63 -28.14
CA GLY A 568 1.42 -4.78 -27.17
C GLY A 568 1.07 -5.18 -25.74
N PHE A 569 1.55 -4.43 -24.77
CA PHE A 569 1.34 -4.72 -23.35
C PHE A 569 -0.15 -4.86 -22.97
N LEU A 570 -1.03 -4.03 -23.58
CA LEU A 570 -2.48 -4.02 -23.32
C LEU A 570 -3.24 -5.14 -24.05
N ARG A 571 -2.63 -5.82 -24.99
CA ARG A 571 -3.20 -6.90 -25.80
C ARG A 571 -2.33 -8.15 -25.78
N SER A 572 -1.49 -8.29 -24.76
CA SER A 572 -0.76 -9.53 -24.48
C SER A 572 -1.74 -10.65 -24.07
N GLU A 573 -1.32 -11.89 -24.23
CA GLU A 573 -2.05 -13.07 -23.77
C GLU A 573 -2.57 -12.91 -22.34
N THR A 574 -1.71 -12.53 -21.41
CA THR A 574 -2.05 -12.28 -20.00
C THR A 574 -3.16 -11.24 -19.86
N SER A 575 -3.05 -10.11 -20.57
CA SER A 575 -4.03 -9.04 -20.54
C SER A 575 -5.38 -9.49 -21.09
N LEU A 576 -5.39 -10.25 -22.20
CA LEU A 576 -6.61 -10.80 -22.79
C LEU A 576 -7.31 -11.78 -21.86
N ILE A 577 -6.59 -12.76 -21.30
CA ILE A 577 -7.15 -13.76 -20.36
C ILE A 577 -7.75 -13.06 -19.13
N GLN A 578 -7.09 -12.07 -18.60
CA GLN A 578 -7.57 -11.31 -17.43
C GLN A 578 -8.84 -10.52 -17.74
N THR A 579 -8.91 -9.91 -18.94
CA THR A 579 -10.10 -9.18 -19.40
C THR A 579 -11.27 -10.12 -19.62
N ILE A 580 -11.05 -11.22 -20.30
CA ILE A 580 -12.05 -12.28 -20.52
C ILE A 580 -12.61 -12.76 -19.17
N GLY A 581 -11.74 -12.96 -18.19
CA GLY A 581 -12.11 -13.40 -16.85
C GLY A 581 -13.02 -12.44 -16.07
N ARG A 582 -13.16 -11.17 -16.48
CA ARG A 582 -14.08 -10.21 -15.83
C ARG A 582 -15.56 -10.57 -16.06
N ALA A 583 -15.90 -11.19 -17.18
CA ALA A 583 -17.25 -11.68 -17.45
C ALA A 583 -17.52 -13.08 -16.83
N ALA A 584 -16.52 -13.74 -16.25
CA ALA A 584 -16.64 -15.12 -15.74
C ALA A 584 -17.43 -15.24 -14.42
N ARG A 585 -17.94 -14.15 -13.86
CA ARG A 585 -18.76 -14.15 -12.63
C ARG A 585 -20.25 -14.12 -12.87
N ASN A 586 -20.63 -13.98 -14.14
CA ASN A 586 -22.00 -13.99 -14.59
C ASN A 586 -22.25 -15.24 -15.46
N VAL A 587 -23.32 -15.96 -15.22
CA VAL A 587 -23.69 -17.14 -16.01
C VAL A 587 -23.91 -16.78 -17.49
N ASP A 588 -24.48 -15.60 -17.75
CA ASP A 588 -24.73 -15.07 -19.10
C ASP A 588 -23.58 -14.24 -19.65
N GLY A 589 -22.42 -14.29 -18.98
CA GLY A 589 -21.23 -13.56 -19.36
C GLY A 589 -20.74 -13.95 -20.74
N ARG A 590 -20.38 -12.96 -21.58
CA ARG A 590 -19.83 -13.16 -22.92
C ARG A 590 -18.75 -12.13 -23.24
N VAL A 591 -17.86 -12.48 -24.16
CA VAL A 591 -16.75 -11.62 -24.57
C VAL A 591 -16.66 -11.58 -26.09
N ILE A 592 -16.40 -10.39 -26.63
CA ILE A 592 -16.09 -10.19 -28.05
C ILE A 592 -14.72 -9.51 -28.19
N LEU A 593 -13.85 -10.15 -28.96
CA LEU A 593 -12.57 -9.59 -29.38
C LEU A 593 -12.75 -9.04 -30.81
N TYR A 594 -12.55 -7.74 -30.99
CA TYR A 594 -12.58 -7.13 -32.31
C TYR A 594 -11.17 -7.14 -32.88
N ALA A 595 -10.97 -7.95 -33.93
CA ALA A 595 -9.67 -8.17 -34.55
C ALA A 595 -9.86 -8.52 -36.06
N ASP A 596 -9.05 -7.91 -36.92
CA ASP A 596 -9.02 -8.27 -38.35
C ASP A 596 -8.05 -9.45 -38.58
N THR A 597 -7.08 -9.63 -37.68
CA THR A 597 -6.12 -10.74 -37.73
C THR A 597 -6.05 -11.43 -36.36
N ILE A 598 -5.98 -12.77 -36.38
CA ILE A 598 -5.74 -13.54 -35.15
C ILE A 598 -4.25 -13.56 -34.87
N THR A 599 -3.84 -12.80 -33.85
CA THR A 599 -2.44 -12.76 -33.40
C THR A 599 -2.10 -13.94 -32.52
N GLY A 600 -0.80 -14.22 -32.33
CA GLY A 600 -0.37 -15.30 -31.44
C GLY A 600 -0.86 -15.10 -29.98
N SER A 601 -1.03 -13.86 -29.53
CA SER A 601 -1.57 -13.55 -28.20
C SER A 601 -3.06 -13.88 -28.12
N ILE A 602 -3.85 -13.57 -29.15
CA ILE A 602 -5.27 -13.93 -29.23
C ILE A 602 -5.43 -15.44 -29.26
N GLU A 603 -4.68 -16.14 -30.12
CA GLU A 603 -4.76 -17.60 -30.26
C GLU A 603 -4.52 -18.31 -28.94
N ARG A 604 -3.41 -17.98 -28.23
CA ARG A 604 -3.10 -18.59 -26.93
C ARG A 604 -4.13 -18.26 -25.86
N ALA A 605 -4.65 -17.00 -25.83
CA ALA A 605 -5.70 -16.62 -24.89
C ALA A 605 -6.99 -17.40 -25.12
N LEU A 606 -7.41 -17.61 -26.38
CA LEU A 606 -8.58 -18.40 -26.73
C LEU A 606 -8.39 -19.88 -26.37
N GLN A 607 -7.22 -20.46 -26.67
CA GLN A 607 -6.89 -21.85 -26.35
C GLN A 607 -6.96 -22.09 -24.83
N GLU A 608 -6.36 -21.21 -24.04
CA GLU A 608 -6.35 -21.34 -22.58
C GLU A 608 -7.76 -21.15 -21.99
N THR A 609 -8.51 -20.16 -22.47
CA THR A 609 -9.89 -19.93 -22.03
C THR A 609 -10.77 -21.14 -22.37
N GLN A 610 -10.61 -21.74 -23.55
CA GLN A 610 -11.34 -22.92 -23.97
C GLN A 610 -10.95 -24.15 -23.15
N ARG A 611 -9.67 -24.34 -22.82
CA ARG A 611 -9.20 -25.41 -21.94
C ARG A 611 -9.86 -25.32 -20.57
N ARG A 612 -9.85 -24.13 -19.96
CA ARG A 612 -10.47 -23.87 -18.65
C ARG A 612 -11.97 -24.12 -18.67
N ARG A 613 -12.63 -23.67 -19.74
CA ARG A 613 -14.06 -23.85 -19.96
C ARG A 613 -14.44 -25.33 -20.02
N GLN A 614 -13.73 -26.14 -20.82
CA GLN A 614 -13.96 -27.56 -20.95
C GLN A 614 -13.75 -28.31 -19.63
N LYS A 615 -12.69 -27.99 -18.88
CA LYS A 615 -12.41 -28.59 -17.57
C LYS A 615 -13.55 -28.30 -16.59
N GLN A 616 -14.06 -27.05 -16.56
CA GLN A 616 -15.17 -26.68 -15.68
C GLN A 616 -16.49 -27.35 -16.07
N ILE A 617 -16.79 -27.46 -17.36
CA ILE A 617 -18.02 -28.15 -17.84
C ILE A 617 -17.99 -29.62 -17.44
N ALA A 618 -16.89 -30.32 -17.72
CA ALA A 618 -16.71 -31.71 -17.36
C ALA A 618 -16.92 -31.94 -15.83
N TYR A 619 -16.31 -31.08 -15.01
CA TYR A 619 -16.47 -31.13 -13.56
C TYR A 619 -17.93 -30.89 -13.13
N ASN A 620 -18.62 -29.92 -13.73
CA ASN A 620 -20.00 -29.61 -13.42
C ASN A 620 -20.94 -30.77 -13.76
N GLU A 621 -20.70 -31.43 -14.90
CA GLU A 621 -21.47 -32.61 -15.35
C GLU A 621 -21.26 -33.80 -14.40
N GLU A 622 -20.01 -34.09 -14.04
CA GLU A 622 -19.65 -35.20 -13.14
C GLU A 622 -20.28 -35.02 -11.73
N HIS A 623 -20.28 -33.77 -11.22
CA HIS A 623 -20.75 -33.48 -9.87
C HIS A 623 -22.18 -32.92 -9.82
N HIS A 624 -22.89 -32.87 -10.94
CA HIS A 624 -24.25 -32.34 -11.07
C HIS A 624 -24.42 -30.93 -10.53
N ILE A 625 -23.41 -30.05 -10.80
CA ILE A 625 -23.41 -28.66 -10.36
C ILE A 625 -24.09 -27.79 -11.40
N THR A 626 -25.12 -27.04 -11.01
CA THR A 626 -25.73 -26.00 -11.83
C THR A 626 -25.05 -24.67 -11.55
N PRO A 627 -24.40 -24.01 -12.53
CA PRO A 627 -23.78 -22.73 -12.37
C PRO A 627 -24.74 -21.65 -11.85
N LYS A 628 -24.31 -20.84 -10.89
CA LYS A 628 -25.11 -19.72 -10.36
C LYS A 628 -24.27 -18.45 -10.35
N SER A 629 -24.82 -17.36 -10.89
CA SER A 629 -24.19 -16.04 -10.80
C SER A 629 -24.00 -15.64 -9.34
N ILE A 630 -22.85 -15.07 -9.03
CA ILE A 630 -22.54 -14.56 -7.71
C ILE A 630 -23.36 -13.28 -7.50
N LYS A 631 -24.17 -13.25 -6.46
CA LYS A 631 -24.82 -12.02 -5.98
C LYS A 631 -24.06 -11.55 -4.76
N LYS A 632 -23.34 -10.46 -4.89
CA LYS A 632 -22.62 -9.83 -3.79
C LYS A 632 -23.32 -8.52 -3.46
N ASN A 633 -23.77 -8.37 -2.21
CA ASN A 633 -24.39 -7.10 -1.79
C ASN A 633 -23.41 -5.96 -2.03
N ILE A 634 -23.88 -4.86 -2.59
CA ILE A 634 -23.04 -3.68 -2.89
C ILE A 634 -22.52 -3.04 -1.61
N GLY A 635 -23.24 -3.27 -0.47
CA GLY A 635 -22.77 -2.95 0.88
C GLY A 635 -21.66 -3.87 1.40
N ASP A 636 -21.54 -5.11 0.90
CA ASP A 636 -20.57 -6.10 1.41
C ASP A 636 -19.13 -5.83 0.95
N ILE A 637 -18.90 -4.99 -0.05
CA ILE A 637 -17.53 -4.53 -0.40
C ILE A 637 -16.99 -3.63 0.71
N LEU A 638 -17.87 -2.92 1.39
CA LEU A 638 -17.57 -2.07 2.54
C LEU A 638 -17.58 -2.84 3.88
N ASN A 639 -18.31 -3.94 3.96
CA ASN A 639 -18.62 -4.63 5.21
C ASN A 639 -17.98 -6.02 5.36
N SER A 640 -17.28 -6.54 4.37
CA SER A 640 -16.86 -7.95 4.35
C SER A 640 -15.79 -8.35 5.39
N GLY A 641 -15.31 -7.43 6.21
CA GLY A 641 -14.32 -7.71 7.26
C GLY A 641 -14.76 -7.45 8.71
N TYR A 642 -15.92 -6.81 8.96
CA TYR A 642 -16.12 -6.17 10.26
C TYR A 642 -17.48 -6.34 10.95
N GLU A 643 -18.52 -6.88 10.31
CA GLU A 643 -19.87 -6.91 10.90
C GLU A 643 -20.16 -8.01 11.94
N ASN A 644 -19.28 -8.95 12.18
CA ASN A 644 -19.58 -10.07 13.08
C ASN A 644 -19.37 -9.81 14.57
N ASN A 645 -18.89 -8.63 15.00
CA ASN A 645 -18.61 -8.33 16.42
C ASN A 645 -19.34 -7.11 17.00
N LEU A 646 -20.37 -6.58 16.34
CA LEU A 646 -21.17 -5.51 16.94
C LEU A 646 -22.55 -6.04 17.38
N ILE A 647 -22.65 -6.22 18.67
CA ILE A 647 -23.91 -6.39 19.40
C ILE A 647 -24.88 -5.27 18.95
N ARG A 648 -26.07 -5.70 18.51
CA ARG A 648 -27.19 -4.82 18.14
C ARG A 648 -27.53 -3.88 19.30
N THR A 649 -27.06 -2.65 19.22
CA THR A 649 -27.69 -1.56 19.95
C THR A 649 -28.48 -0.74 18.95
N ASN A 650 -29.78 -0.62 19.18
CA ASN A 650 -30.71 0.18 18.41
C ASN A 650 -30.25 1.65 18.42
N ILE A 651 -29.80 2.17 17.30
CA ILE A 651 -29.56 3.59 17.10
C ILE A 651 -30.46 4.05 15.94
N PRO A 652 -31.39 4.98 16.17
CA PRO A 652 -32.13 5.63 15.10
C PRO A 652 -31.23 6.68 14.43
N ASN A 653 -31.29 6.78 13.11
CA ASN A 653 -30.64 7.79 12.25
C ASN A 653 -29.25 7.45 11.65
N VAL A 654 -29.12 6.30 11.01
CA VAL A 654 -27.95 5.98 10.17
C VAL A 654 -28.02 6.60 8.76
N ILE A 655 -29.18 7.11 8.35
CA ILE A 655 -29.42 7.54 6.96
C ILE A 655 -28.81 8.91 6.63
N GLU A 656 -28.69 9.82 7.61
CA GLU A 656 -28.10 11.14 7.37
C GLU A 656 -26.56 11.16 7.35
N LYS A 657 -25.91 10.17 7.94
CA LYS A 657 -24.43 10.08 8.03
C LYS A 657 -23.74 9.50 6.80
N LYS A 658 -24.49 8.91 5.87
CA LYS A 658 -23.96 8.30 4.62
C LYS A 658 -23.53 9.30 3.54
N ASN A 659 -23.75 10.59 3.77
CA ASN A 659 -23.51 11.62 2.76
C ASN A 659 -22.23 12.45 2.97
N MET A 660 -21.36 12.07 3.92
CA MET A 660 -20.11 12.80 4.17
C MET A 660 -18.91 12.02 3.68
N VAL A 661 -18.12 12.60 2.81
CA VAL A 661 -16.95 11.97 2.19
C VAL A 661 -15.82 12.95 1.88
N GLY A 662 -14.58 12.47 1.91
CA GLY A 662 -13.39 13.24 1.56
C GLY A 662 -13.06 14.34 2.57
N ASN A 663 -12.70 15.52 2.10
CA ASN A 663 -12.36 16.66 2.96
C ASN A 663 -13.46 17.03 3.99
N ASN A 664 -14.72 16.72 3.69
CA ASN A 664 -15.83 16.92 4.62
C ASN A 664 -15.81 15.87 5.74
N LEU A 665 -15.44 14.61 5.45
CA LEU A 665 -15.33 13.56 6.44
C LEU A 665 -14.15 13.82 7.39
N ALA A 666 -12.98 14.16 6.85
CA ALA A 666 -11.81 14.52 7.66
C ALA A 666 -12.06 15.77 8.53
N SER A 667 -12.79 16.77 8.00
CA SER A 667 -13.17 17.95 8.76
C SER A 667 -14.19 17.60 9.86
N HIS A 668 -15.11 16.66 9.59
CA HIS A 668 -16.10 16.21 10.56
C HIS A 668 -15.45 15.37 11.67
N ILE A 669 -14.53 14.47 11.32
CA ILE A 669 -13.73 13.72 12.30
C ILE A 669 -12.98 14.68 13.23
N LYS A 670 -12.27 15.66 12.68
CA LYS A 670 -11.59 16.70 13.50
C LYS A 670 -12.53 17.48 14.39
N HIS A 671 -13.75 17.77 13.92
CA HIS A 671 -14.75 18.42 14.75
C HIS A 671 -15.23 17.52 15.89
N LEU A 672 -15.50 16.25 15.61
CA LEU A 672 -15.86 15.26 16.63
C LEU A 672 -14.73 15.01 17.62
N GLU A 673 -13.47 14.98 17.18
CA GLU A 673 -12.28 14.89 18.05
C GLU A 673 -12.24 16.09 19.02
N LYS A 674 -12.52 17.29 18.53
CA LYS A 674 -12.59 18.47 19.36
C LYS A 674 -13.70 18.36 20.41
N LEU A 675 -14.91 17.97 20.00
CA LEU A 675 -16.05 17.76 20.91
C LEU A 675 -15.76 16.65 21.93
N MET A 676 -15.11 15.57 21.52
CA MET A 676 -14.67 14.48 22.39
C MET A 676 -13.72 14.99 23.48
N HIS A 677 -12.72 15.81 23.11
CA HIS A 677 -11.77 16.37 24.06
C HIS A 677 -12.42 17.40 24.98
N GLU A 678 -13.35 18.23 24.48
CA GLU A 678 -14.13 19.16 25.29
C GLU A 678 -15.00 18.42 26.29
N ALA A 679 -15.74 17.39 25.88
CA ALA A 679 -16.55 16.55 26.77
C ALA A 679 -15.70 15.83 27.82
N ALA A 680 -14.52 15.34 27.44
CA ALA A 680 -13.59 14.70 28.38
C ALA A 680 -13.00 15.70 29.39
N ALA A 681 -12.72 16.94 28.96
CA ALA A 681 -12.25 18.01 29.86
C ALA A 681 -13.33 18.42 30.87
N ASP A 682 -14.61 18.39 30.47
CA ASP A 682 -15.78 18.66 31.31
C ASP A 682 -16.20 17.46 32.18
N LEU A 683 -15.40 16.37 32.18
CA LEU A 683 -15.65 15.12 32.90
C LEU A 683 -16.95 14.39 32.47
N ASN A 684 -17.48 14.70 31.29
CA ASN A 684 -18.61 14.00 30.71
C ASN A 684 -18.15 12.80 29.87
N PHE A 685 -17.70 11.76 30.55
CA PHE A 685 -17.05 10.60 29.93
C PHE A 685 -17.98 9.73 29.07
N GLU A 686 -19.31 9.73 29.34
CA GLU A 686 -20.27 9.00 28.50
C GLU A 686 -20.40 9.64 27.12
N GLU A 687 -20.46 10.96 27.07
CA GLU A 687 -20.55 11.70 25.82
C GLU A 687 -19.22 11.64 25.05
N ALA A 688 -18.10 11.77 25.75
CA ALA A 688 -16.77 11.59 25.16
C ALA A 688 -16.59 10.19 24.57
N ALA A 689 -17.04 9.14 25.25
CA ALA A 689 -17.00 7.76 24.74
C ALA A 689 -17.89 7.59 23.49
N ARG A 690 -19.08 8.23 23.45
CA ARG A 690 -19.94 8.23 22.25
C ARG A 690 -19.24 8.87 21.06
N PHE A 691 -18.63 10.05 21.23
CA PHE A 691 -17.89 10.72 20.16
C PHE A 691 -16.69 9.88 19.69
N ARG A 692 -15.94 9.25 20.61
CA ARG A 692 -14.87 8.34 20.28
C ARG A 692 -15.34 7.17 19.40
N ASP A 693 -16.45 6.53 19.81
CA ASP A 693 -16.97 5.37 19.08
C ASP A 693 -17.53 5.80 17.71
N GLU A 694 -18.07 7.02 17.62
CA GLU A 694 -18.46 7.62 16.36
C GLU A 694 -17.26 7.95 15.47
N ILE A 695 -16.19 8.53 16.03
CA ILE A 695 -14.92 8.78 15.34
C ILE A 695 -14.33 7.47 14.82
N LYS A 696 -14.29 6.41 15.65
CA LYS A 696 -13.83 5.08 15.23
C LYS A 696 -14.63 4.53 14.06
N GLN A 697 -15.95 4.70 14.06
CA GLN A 697 -16.79 4.30 12.92
C GLN A 697 -16.49 5.12 11.67
N LEU A 698 -16.30 6.42 11.80
CA LEU A 698 -15.99 7.31 10.69
C LEU A 698 -14.55 7.11 10.18
N GLN A 699 -13.57 6.91 11.06
CA GLN A 699 -12.20 6.56 10.69
C GLN A 699 -12.13 5.18 10.03
N LYS A 700 -12.95 4.24 10.47
CA LYS A 700 -13.13 2.96 9.81
C LYS A 700 -13.71 3.12 8.41
N ILE A 701 -14.72 3.97 8.27
CA ILE A 701 -15.27 4.37 6.96
C ILE A 701 -14.21 5.13 6.14
N GLU A 702 -13.39 5.98 6.73
CA GLU A 702 -12.29 6.69 6.07
C GLU A 702 -11.18 5.72 5.63
N LEU A 703 -10.87 4.72 6.43
CA LEU A 703 -9.94 3.66 6.06
C LEU A 703 -10.52 2.77 4.95
N GLU A 704 -11.79 2.41 5.08
CA GLU A 704 -12.54 1.72 4.04
C GLU A 704 -12.69 2.59 2.79
N ILE A 705 -12.73 3.92 2.94
CA ILE A 705 -12.73 4.91 1.86
C ILE A 705 -11.30 5.14 1.32
N ALA A 706 -10.27 5.24 2.16
CA ALA A 706 -8.87 5.31 1.73
C ALA A 706 -8.40 4.01 1.08
N GLU A 707 -9.02 2.91 1.46
CA GLU A 707 -8.82 1.56 0.91
C GLU A 707 -9.88 1.17 -0.12
N SER A 708 -11.06 1.80 -0.06
CA SER A 708 -12.16 1.76 -1.03
C SER A 708 -12.80 3.14 -1.07
N PRO A 709 -12.27 4.06 -1.86
CA PRO A 709 -12.74 5.44 -1.90
C PRO A 709 -14.18 5.52 -2.36
N LEU A 710 -15.06 6.00 -1.53
CA LEU A 710 -16.45 6.25 -1.88
C LEU A 710 -17.04 7.46 -1.18
N ILE A 711 -17.72 8.23 -1.98
CA ILE A 711 -18.87 9.13 -1.83
C ILE A 711 -18.56 10.60 -1.66
N HIS A 712 -18.63 11.34 -2.78
CA HIS A 712 -19.18 12.68 -2.79
C HIS A 712 -20.56 12.65 -3.48
N HIS A 713 -21.63 12.82 -2.71
CA HIS A 713 -22.87 13.33 -3.26
C HIS A 713 -22.71 14.84 -3.42
N SER A 714 -22.61 15.30 -4.65
CA SER A 714 -22.94 16.69 -4.97
C SER A 714 -24.45 16.84 -4.85
N GLU A 715 -24.94 17.45 -3.77
CA GLU A 715 -26.26 18.08 -3.82
C GLU A 715 -26.25 19.08 -4.98
N LYS A 716 -27.03 18.81 -6.00
CA LYS A 716 -27.43 19.82 -6.96
C LYS A 716 -28.24 20.88 -6.23
N SER A 717 -27.55 21.87 -5.67
CA SER A 717 -28.20 23.13 -5.34
C SER A 717 -28.53 23.79 -6.68
N THR A 718 -29.82 23.92 -6.94
CA THR A 718 -30.36 24.81 -7.96
C THR A 718 -30.05 26.26 -7.59
N HIS A 719 -28.85 26.72 -7.85
CA HIS A 719 -28.51 28.12 -7.92
C HIS A 719 -27.66 28.34 -9.17
N GLU A 720 -28.04 29.38 -9.90
CA GLU A 720 -27.39 29.87 -11.12
C GLU A 720 -25.85 29.89 -10.97
N PRO A 721 -25.11 29.67 -12.06
CA PRO A 721 -23.67 29.61 -11.99
C PRO A 721 -23.11 30.98 -11.64
N VAL A 722 -22.77 31.18 -10.39
CA VAL A 722 -21.79 32.19 -10.03
C VAL A 722 -20.47 31.69 -10.58
N LEU A 723 -19.98 32.35 -11.60
CA LEU A 723 -18.65 32.15 -12.17
C LEU A 723 -17.64 32.09 -11.04
N GLN A 724 -17.17 30.91 -10.71
CA GLN A 724 -16.01 30.77 -9.84
C GLN A 724 -14.82 31.44 -10.55
N PRO A 725 -14.03 32.27 -9.86
CA PRO A 725 -12.83 32.82 -10.43
C PRO A 725 -11.90 31.64 -10.79
N SER A 726 -11.47 31.62 -12.05
CA SER A 726 -10.48 30.64 -12.53
C SER A 726 -9.29 30.58 -11.57
N LEU A 727 -8.68 29.41 -11.37
CA LEU A 727 -7.41 29.20 -10.65
C LEU A 727 -6.27 30.12 -11.11
N PHE A 728 -6.49 30.94 -12.14
CA PHE A 728 -5.63 32.00 -12.66
C PHE A 728 -6.26 33.38 -12.46
N SER A 729 -6.87 33.66 -11.30
CA SER A 729 -7.19 35.06 -10.95
C SER A 729 -5.89 35.86 -10.95
N LYS A 730 -5.88 36.97 -11.69
CA LYS A 730 -4.75 37.92 -11.70
C LYS A 730 -4.41 38.27 -10.23
N PRO A 731 -3.13 38.19 -9.84
CA PRO A 731 -2.75 38.56 -8.48
C PRO A 731 -3.24 39.97 -8.17
N ASP A 732 -3.80 40.15 -7.00
CA ASP A 732 -4.28 41.48 -6.54
C ASP A 732 -3.07 42.39 -6.38
N LEU A 733 -2.95 43.36 -7.28
CA LEU A 733 -1.85 44.32 -7.35
C LEU A 733 -1.75 45.23 -6.12
N ALA A 734 -2.76 45.27 -5.27
CA ALA A 734 -2.77 46.10 -4.06
C ALA A 734 -1.91 45.52 -2.93
N HIS A 735 -1.53 44.25 -3.01
CA HIS A 735 -0.73 43.55 -1.99
C HIS A 735 0.68 43.19 -2.46
N MET A 736 1.06 43.62 -3.68
CA MET A 736 2.41 43.42 -4.20
C MET A 736 3.29 44.64 -3.95
N GLY A 737 4.44 44.42 -3.33
CA GLY A 737 5.43 45.49 -3.11
C GLY A 737 5.97 46.08 -4.43
N PRO A 738 6.54 47.30 -4.43
CA PRO A 738 6.89 48.06 -5.63
C PRO A 738 7.87 47.38 -6.60
N THR A 739 8.64 46.44 -6.14
CA THR A 739 9.66 45.72 -6.93
C THR A 739 9.08 44.61 -7.83
N MET A 740 7.90 44.04 -7.51
CA MET A 740 7.27 43.03 -8.36
C MET A 740 6.44 43.65 -9.53
N VAL A 741 5.95 44.86 -9.36
CA VAL A 741 5.15 45.53 -10.39
C VAL A 741 6.06 46.00 -11.57
N THR A 742 7.27 46.37 -11.31
CA THR A 742 8.24 46.76 -12.36
C THR A 742 8.69 45.59 -13.22
N GLY A 743 8.88 44.41 -12.62
CA GLY A 743 9.29 43.23 -13.38
C GLY A 743 8.20 42.71 -14.36
N ILE A 744 6.94 42.84 -14.01
CA ILE A 744 5.81 42.43 -14.87
C ILE A 744 5.62 43.39 -16.04
N LEU A 745 5.87 44.69 -15.83
CA LEU A 745 5.75 45.70 -16.87
C LEU A 745 6.92 45.67 -17.86
N GLU A 746 8.15 45.39 -17.41
CA GLU A 746 9.31 45.25 -18.30
C GLU A 746 9.22 44.00 -19.19
N ASN A 747 8.67 42.88 -18.70
CA ASN A 747 8.44 41.69 -19.53
C ASN A 747 7.36 41.89 -20.59
N ARG A 748 6.39 42.78 -20.38
CA ARG A 748 5.40 43.15 -21.40
C ARG A 748 6.00 44.06 -22.50
N LYS A 749 6.88 44.99 -22.14
CA LYS A 749 7.56 45.84 -23.14
C LYS A 749 8.56 45.08 -24.00
N ARG A 750 9.22 44.04 -23.49
CA ARG A 750 10.13 43.19 -24.27
C ARG A 750 9.43 42.27 -25.26
N LYS A 751 8.18 41.81 -24.96
CA LYS A 751 7.37 40.96 -25.91
C LYS A 751 6.73 41.74 -27.03
N SER A 752 6.56 43.07 -26.91
CA SER A 752 5.99 43.90 -27.98
C SER A 752 7.00 44.42 -28.98
N ARG A 753 8.33 44.21 -28.77
CA ARG A 753 9.43 44.70 -29.66
C ARG A 753 10.09 43.64 -30.56
N LYS A 754 9.49 42.42 -30.66
CA LYS A 754 9.94 41.38 -31.58
C LYS A 754 8.80 40.90 -32.47
N LYS A 755 8.55 41.73 -33.52
CA LYS A 755 8.03 41.38 -34.87
C LYS A 755 8.33 42.53 -35.80
N PRO A 756 8.87 42.37 -36.96
CA PRO A 756 8.34 41.79 -38.17
C PRO A 756 8.81 40.40 -38.44
#